data_6fae712faf900537b14e34fb6f8e4099
#
_entry.id   6fae712faf900537b14e34fb6f8e4099
#
_cell.length_a   1.000
_cell.length_b   1.000
_cell.length_c   1.000
_cell.angle_alpha   90.00
_cell.angle_beta   90.00
_cell.angle_gamma   90.00
#
_symmetry.space_group_name_H-M   'P 1'
#
loop_
_entity.id
_entity.type
_entity.pdbx_description
1 polymer ?
#
loop_
_entity_poly.entity_id
_entity_poly.type
_entity_poly.pdbx_seq_one_letter_code
_entity_poly.pdbx_strand_id
1 'polypeptide(L)'
;MKTKGKAWQLVLTVLLIAAFVYTAFFGVAVKYGDVTTTYIKGAKDIRFGVDIKGGVNVTFVPSNGYDATDDQLEAAQLVIENRLVALNVTDYELYVDNNSDSLILEFPWQSGETEFDPEAAIEEIGTTAYLTFREGSSADGELVLDGSMVESAAAQYGPVNGSSSEYYVALKFTDEGAKAFGDATTRLYQTGGTISIWLDDENVSTANVNAAITDGSAIITSSASNPFTQEDVVKMARQINSGSLPFALTVDSYSTISPSLGENSLSAMVLAGVIAFALIMVLMTALYRLPGFLACIALAGQVAATLAFVSGYFPVFESFTLTLPGIAGIILAIGMGVDANVITAERIKEELRSGKSLDGALKSGFARGLTPIIDGNVTIVIVAIVLMGAFGPSDGFFAKALHFVFFAFGPSTAGTIYAFGYTLLTGVLLNFVFGIFATRTMIRGAAAIKALRDPRLYGADAPGKTPAEKKQVNFVGLRKRFLTFSACLMAAIVLCAVVLGVHLDTEFTGGAMITLSYENSFEMSAVQKTASEALGSNGLTLQTGENVATGEQTLKISMPGTETVTTDEVQTLLDSLNESCPDNSFAQLSLSNVSAAMGTQFLQKSLVAVVFALVLILAYIAYRFKNIGGLTGGMMAVLALLNDLMVVFGTFVLLRAPLDGNFIAAMLTILGYSINDTVVVYDRIRENRGLLGKKASFEELVNHSVNQSARRTIITTVTTVMALGVMCIVSKLYGLDSIFTFAFPLMMGMLSGVYTSLCVSTSAWVAWSERKNAKKN
;
A
#
# COMPACT_ATOMS: atom_id res chain seq x y z
N MET A 1 22.23 41.27 9.84
CA MET A 1 21.04 41.61 9.04
C MET A 1 19.78 41.37 9.88
N LYS A 2 19.01 42.42 10.19
CA LYS A 2 17.71 42.34 10.88
C LYS A 2 16.67 41.85 9.89
N THR A 3 16.48 40.52 9.78
CA THR A 3 15.32 39.95 9.04
C THR A 3 14.09 40.05 9.94
N LYS A 4 13.53 41.24 10.08
CA LYS A 4 12.19 41.42 10.66
C LYS A 4 11.22 40.77 9.69
N GLY A 5 10.42 39.77 10.16
CA GLY A 5 9.27 39.23 9.44
C GLY A 5 8.38 40.40 9.02
N LYS A 6 7.73 40.28 7.88
CA LYS A 6 6.73 41.24 7.42
C LYS A 6 5.34 40.65 7.59
N ALA A 7 4.42 41.42 8.16
CA ALA A 7 3.04 40.96 8.44
C ALA A 7 2.33 40.40 7.19
N TRP A 8 2.60 40.93 6.01
CA TRP A 8 2.02 40.45 4.77
C TRP A 8 2.42 38.98 4.44
N GLN A 9 3.59 38.50 4.96
CA GLN A 9 4.03 37.13 4.76
C GLN A 9 3.08 36.12 5.40
N LEU A 10 2.53 36.44 6.58
CA LEU A 10 1.51 35.59 7.22
C LEU A 10 0.25 35.51 6.34
N VAL A 11 -0.27 36.66 5.94
CA VAL A 11 -1.53 36.72 5.16
C VAL A 11 -1.34 36.00 3.82
N LEU A 12 -0.25 36.30 3.11
CA LEU A 12 0.03 35.65 1.83
C LEU A 12 0.18 34.13 1.97
N THR A 13 0.94 33.66 2.96
CA THR A 13 1.15 32.21 3.14
C THR A 13 -0.18 31.50 3.49
N VAL A 14 -0.99 32.11 4.36
CA VAL A 14 -2.33 31.54 4.71
C VAL A 14 -3.23 31.52 3.48
N LEU A 15 -3.28 32.60 2.69
CA LEU A 15 -4.09 32.67 1.46
C LEU A 15 -3.62 31.64 0.40
N LEU A 16 -2.30 31.47 0.23
CA LEU A 16 -1.76 30.47 -0.68
C LEU A 16 -2.10 29.05 -0.22
N ILE A 17 -1.97 28.76 1.07
CA ILE A 17 -2.37 27.46 1.61
C ILE A 17 -3.88 27.24 1.43
N ALA A 18 -4.72 28.23 1.73
CA ALA A 18 -6.17 28.12 1.59
C ALA A 18 -6.59 27.90 0.13
N ALA A 19 -6.00 28.65 -0.81
CA ALA A 19 -6.24 28.47 -2.24
C ALA A 19 -5.78 27.09 -2.73
N PHE A 20 -4.62 26.65 -2.27
CA PHE A 20 -4.09 25.33 -2.60
C PHE A 20 -4.95 24.20 -2.02
N VAL A 21 -5.37 24.29 -0.75
CA VAL A 21 -6.31 23.35 -0.13
C VAL A 21 -7.59 23.29 -0.95
N TYR A 22 -8.16 24.46 -1.31
CA TYR A 22 -9.37 24.49 -2.12
C TYR A 22 -9.20 23.77 -3.47
N THR A 23 -8.14 24.09 -4.22
CA THR A 23 -7.90 23.48 -5.53
C THR A 23 -7.51 22.00 -5.45
N ALA A 24 -6.81 21.56 -4.40
CA ALA A 24 -6.47 20.15 -4.20
C ALA A 24 -7.69 19.29 -3.86
N PHE A 25 -8.67 19.83 -3.13
CA PHE A 25 -9.90 19.09 -2.81
C PHE A 25 -10.91 19.10 -3.95
N PHE A 26 -11.15 20.27 -4.55
CA PHE A 26 -12.25 20.43 -5.53
C PHE A 26 -11.78 20.34 -6.99
N GLY A 27 -10.47 20.43 -7.25
CA GLY A 27 -9.94 20.55 -8.61
C GLY A 27 -10.31 21.86 -9.28
N VAL A 28 -9.98 21.97 -10.56
CA VAL A 28 -10.40 23.07 -11.44
C VAL A 28 -10.89 22.45 -12.74
N ALA A 29 -12.19 22.47 -12.95
CA ALA A 29 -12.83 22.00 -14.17
C ALA A 29 -13.74 23.08 -14.73
N VAL A 30 -13.81 23.18 -16.06
CA VAL A 30 -14.70 24.11 -16.76
C VAL A 30 -15.66 23.29 -17.61
N LYS A 31 -16.95 23.52 -17.41
CA LYS A 31 -18.01 22.89 -18.21
C LYS A 31 -18.39 23.79 -19.36
N TYR A 32 -18.27 23.29 -20.58
CA TYR A 32 -18.68 23.99 -21.79
C TYR A 32 -19.68 23.11 -22.55
N GLY A 33 -20.96 23.47 -22.48
CA GLY A 33 -22.04 22.60 -22.97
C GLY A 33 -22.10 21.31 -22.16
N ASP A 34 -22.06 20.17 -22.85
CA ASP A 34 -22.05 18.83 -22.23
C ASP A 34 -20.64 18.30 -21.93
N VAL A 35 -19.60 19.01 -22.39
CA VAL A 35 -18.20 18.61 -22.17
C VAL A 35 -17.63 19.28 -20.93
N THR A 36 -17.11 18.47 -20.00
CA THR A 36 -16.39 18.95 -18.83
C THR A 36 -14.89 18.74 -19.06
N THR A 37 -14.12 19.83 -19.14
CA THR A 37 -12.66 19.78 -19.25
C THR A 37 -12.04 20.03 -17.87
N THR A 38 -11.35 19.01 -17.33
CA THR A 38 -10.62 19.12 -16.07
C THR A 38 -9.22 19.65 -16.34
N TYR A 39 -8.92 20.85 -15.86
CA TYR A 39 -7.58 21.48 -15.97
C TYR A 39 -6.67 21.06 -14.82
N ILE A 40 -7.23 20.90 -13.64
CA ILE A 40 -6.50 20.48 -12.44
C ILE A 40 -7.35 19.41 -11.74
N LYS A 41 -6.78 18.21 -11.57
CA LYS A 41 -7.41 17.11 -10.86
C LYS A 41 -7.46 17.42 -9.36
N GLY A 42 -8.55 17.04 -8.69
CA GLY A 42 -8.74 17.18 -7.25
C GLY A 42 -8.95 15.85 -6.55
N ALA A 43 -9.34 15.89 -5.28
CA ALA A 43 -9.59 14.67 -4.49
C ALA A 43 -10.66 13.74 -5.09
N LYS A 44 -11.63 14.29 -5.83
CA LYS A 44 -12.67 13.50 -6.54
C LYS A 44 -12.11 12.69 -7.73
N ASP A 45 -10.95 13.07 -8.24
CA ASP A 45 -10.30 12.44 -9.39
C ASP A 45 -9.22 11.42 -8.95
N ILE A 46 -9.17 11.08 -7.64
CA ILE A 46 -8.27 10.06 -7.09
C ILE A 46 -8.74 8.69 -7.59
N ARG A 47 -7.81 7.91 -8.14
CA ARG A 47 -8.01 6.50 -8.41
C ARG A 47 -7.91 5.72 -7.09
N PHE A 48 -8.87 4.85 -6.86
CA PHE A 48 -8.90 3.99 -5.68
C PHE A 48 -8.62 2.55 -6.09
N GLY A 49 -7.84 1.86 -5.27
CA GLY A 49 -7.54 0.45 -5.44
C GLY A 49 -8.75 -0.46 -5.23
N VAL A 50 -8.57 -1.72 -5.57
CA VAL A 50 -9.60 -2.75 -5.45
C VAL A 50 -10.07 -2.98 -4.02
N ASP A 51 -9.24 -2.67 -3.03
CA ASP A 51 -9.55 -2.73 -1.60
C ASP A 51 -10.56 -1.65 -1.15
N ILE A 52 -10.74 -0.58 -1.95
CA ILE A 52 -11.67 0.53 -1.68
C ILE A 52 -12.89 0.49 -2.59
N LYS A 53 -12.70 0.24 -3.89
CA LYS A 53 -13.81 0.18 -4.85
C LYS A 53 -14.42 -1.21 -4.97
N GLY A 54 -13.76 -2.23 -4.46
CA GLY A 54 -13.96 -3.59 -4.87
C GLY A 54 -13.32 -3.83 -6.24
N GLY A 55 -13.14 -5.07 -6.63
CA GLY A 55 -12.53 -5.41 -7.91
C GLY A 55 -11.73 -6.71 -7.87
N VAL A 56 -10.86 -6.85 -8.85
CA VAL A 56 -10.02 -8.03 -9.09
C VAL A 56 -8.56 -7.61 -9.08
N ASN A 57 -7.73 -8.42 -8.41
CA ASN A 57 -6.28 -8.41 -8.54
C ASN A 57 -5.86 -9.81 -8.97
N VAL A 58 -5.20 -9.96 -10.10
CA VAL A 58 -4.77 -11.24 -10.66
C VAL A 58 -3.33 -11.18 -11.13
N THR A 59 -2.59 -12.26 -10.87
CA THR A 59 -1.22 -12.44 -11.37
C THR A 59 -1.23 -13.59 -12.36
N PHE A 60 -0.84 -13.29 -13.59
CA PHE A 60 -0.63 -14.27 -14.64
C PHE A 60 0.85 -14.61 -14.75
N VAL A 61 1.16 -15.88 -14.97
CA VAL A 61 2.50 -16.39 -15.26
C VAL A 61 2.46 -17.24 -16.53
N PRO A 62 3.59 -17.37 -17.24
CA PRO A 62 3.67 -18.27 -18.39
C PRO A 62 3.40 -19.73 -17.99
N SER A 63 2.56 -20.39 -18.77
CA SER A 63 2.21 -21.80 -18.54
C SER A 63 3.42 -22.71 -18.65
N ASN A 64 3.42 -23.81 -17.88
CA ASN A 64 4.42 -24.87 -17.94
C ASN A 64 5.88 -24.42 -17.70
N GLY A 65 6.11 -23.31 -17.00
CA GLY A 65 7.44 -22.77 -16.71
C GLY A 65 8.17 -22.26 -17.97
N TYR A 66 7.42 -21.75 -18.94
CA TYR A 66 7.98 -21.12 -20.13
C TYR A 66 8.77 -19.86 -19.72
N ASP A 67 10.01 -19.74 -20.15
CA ASP A 67 10.89 -18.60 -19.91
C ASP A 67 10.60 -17.53 -20.98
N ALA A 68 9.78 -16.55 -20.63
CA ALA A 68 9.34 -15.51 -21.55
C ALA A 68 10.38 -14.40 -21.65
N THR A 69 10.65 -13.92 -22.84
CA THR A 69 11.54 -12.76 -23.01
C THR A 69 10.83 -11.46 -22.66
N ASP A 70 11.60 -10.42 -22.30
CA ASP A 70 11.05 -9.09 -22.01
C ASP A 70 10.14 -8.58 -23.15
N ASP A 71 10.55 -8.75 -24.41
CA ASP A 71 9.75 -8.34 -25.58
C ASP A 71 8.43 -9.11 -25.68
N GLN A 72 8.41 -10.39 -25.30
CA GLN A 72 7.20 -11.21 -25.28
C GLN A 72 6.26 -10.79 -24.14
N LEU A 73 6.77 -10.45 -22.98
CA LEU A 73 5.99 -9.94 -21.86
C LEU A 73 5.37 -8.58 -22.20
N GLU A 74 6.11 -7.68 -22.85
CA GLU A 74 5.57 -6.40 -23.33
C GLU A 74 4.47 -6.62 -24.40
N ALA A 75 4.65 -7.59 -25.29
CA ALA A 75 3.62 -7.95 -26.27
C ALA A 75 2.37 -8.53 -25.59
N ALA A 76 2.53 -9.39 -24.58
CA ALA A 76 1.42 -9.93 -23.80
C ALA A 76 0.70 -8.83 -23.02
N GLN A 77 1.41 -7.87 -22.45
CA GLN A 77 0.83 -6.69 -21.82
C GLN A 77 -0.09 -5.93 -22.78
N LEU A 78 0.38 -5.64 -23.99
CA LEU A 78 -0.40 -4.92 -24.99
C LEU A 78 -1.68 -5.66 -25.38
N VAL A 79 -1.62 -6.99 -25.50
CA VAL A 79 -2.81 -7.82 -25.77
C VAL A 79 -3.81 -7.75 -24.63
N ILE A 80 -3.34 -7.87 -23.37
CA ILE A 80 -4.20 -7.75 -22.19
C ILE A 80 -4.83 -6.35 -22.10
N GLU A 81 -4.08 -5.28 -22.37
CA GLU A 81 -4.60 -3.91 -22.42
C GLU A 81 -5.72 -3.76 -23.46
N ASN A 82 -5.53 -4.33 -24.67
CA ASN A 82 -6.54 -4.31 -25.70
C ASN A 82 -7.82 -5.06 -25.28
N ARG A 83 -7.68 -6.17 -24.58
CA ARG A 83 -8.81 -6.96 -24.04
C ARG A 83 -9.57 -6.21 -22.96
N LEU A 84 -8.87 -5.56 -22.04
CA LEU A 84 -9.47 -4.72 -21.02
C LEU A 84 -10.30 -3.57 -21.64
N VAL A 85 -9.75 -2.93 -22.68
CA VAL A 85 -10.48 -1.89 -23.43
C VAL A 85 -11.70 -2.48 -24.13
N ALA A 86 -11.58 -3.68 -24.72
CA ALA A 86 -12.71 -4.37 -25.39
C ALA A 86 -13.81 -4.78 -24.38
N LEU A 87 -13.44 -5.10 -23.13
CA LEU A 87 -14.35 -5.36 -22.02
C LEU A 87 -14.88 -4.07 -21.37
N ASN A 88 -14.53 -2.89 -21.93
CA ASN A 88 -14.86 -1.56 -21.37
C ASN A 88 -14.27 -1.32 -19.98
N VAL A 89 -13.23 -2.05 -19.59
CA VAL A 89 -12.45 -1.81 -18.38
C VAL A 89 -11.42 -0.73 -18.67
N THR A 90 -11.67 0.50 -18.24
CA THR A 90 -10.83 1.67 -18.54
C THR A 90 -9.98 2.14 -17.34
N ASP A 91 -10.32 1.68 -16.15
CA ASP A 91 -9.62 2.01 -14.89
C ASP A 91 -8.92 0.74 -14.40
N TYR A 92 -7.70 0.48 -14.86
CA TYR A 92 -6.91 -0.68 -14.50
C TYR A 92 -5.45 -0.29 -14.25
N GLU A 93 -4.73 -1.15 -13.54
CA GLU A 93 -3.28 -1.11 -13.42
C GLU A 93 -2.70 -2.45 -13.87
N LEU A 94 -1.81 -2.42 -14.84
CA LEU A 94 -1.16 -3.60 -15.39
C LEU A 94 0.36 -3.43 -15.31
N TYR A 95 1.00 -4.33 -14.57
CA TYR A 95 2.44 -4.32 -14.36
C TYR A 95 3.07 -5.56 -14.97
N VAL A 96 4.22 -5.38 -15.62
CA VAL A 96 5.10 -6.47 -16.07
C VAL A 96 6.24 -6.61 -15.07
N ASP A 97 6.48 -7.80 -14.57
CA ASP A 97 7.70 -8.12 -13.81
C ASP A 97 8.57 -9.06 -14.60
N ASN A 98 9.60 -8.50 -15.22
CA ASN A 98 10.59 -9.22 -16.03
C ASN A 98 11.51 -10.13 -15.19
N ASN A 99 11.48 -10.09 -13.85
CA ASN A 99 12.32 -10.97 -13.02
C ASN A 99 11.65 -12.31 -12.73
N SER A 100 10.34 -12.37 -12.83
CA SER A 100 9.55 -13.56 -12.56
C SER A 100 8.61 -13.92 -13.71
N ASP A 101 8.79 -13.28 -14.87
CA ASP A 101 7.99 -13.49 -16.08
C ASP A 101 6.49 -13.41 -15.80
N SER A 102 6.04 -12.39 -15.04
CA SER A 102 4.66 -12.29 -14.63
C SER A 102 4.00 -10.98 -15.01
N LEU A 103 2.69 -11.03 -15.18
CA LEU A 103 1.81 -9.90 -15.46
C LEU A 103 0.83 -9.76 -14.31
N ILE A 104 0.87 -8.64 -13.61
CA ILE A 104 0.00 -8.33 -12.47
C ILE A 104 -1.03 -7.33 -12.93
N LEU A 105 -2.30 -7.70 -12.85
CA LEU A 105 -3.43 -6.89 -13.29
C LEU A 105 -4.34 -6.58 -12.10
N GLU A 106 -4.62 -5.31 -11.88
CA GLU A 106 -5.61 -4.82 -10.92
C GLU A 106 -6.66 -3.99 -11.66
N PHE A 107 -7.95 -4.31 -11.48
CA PHE A 107 -9.04 -3.51 -12.01
C PHE A 107 -10.24 -3.49 -11.06
N PRO A 108 -10.86 -2.30 -10.84
CA PRO A 108 -12.02 -2.17 -9.97
C PRO A 108 -13.31 -2.60 -10.68
N TRP A 109 -14.33 -2.92 -9.88
CA TRP A 109 -15.70 -3.11 -10.36
C TRP A 109 -16.20 -1.86 -11.10
N GLN A 110 -16.98 -2.08 -12.17
CA GLN A 110 -17.67 -0.96 -12.83
C GLN A 110 -18.85 -0.48 -11.98
N SER A 111 -19.06 0.83 -11.97
CA SER A 111 -20.16 1.43 -11.20
C SER A 111 -21.51 0.97 -11.75
N GLY A 112 -22.28 0.22 -10.98
CA GLY A 112 -23.63 -0.25 -11.31
C GLY A 112 -23.72 -1.71 -11.76
N GLU A 113 -22.62 -2.44 -11.84
CA GLU A 113 -22.62 -3.88 -12.08
C GLU A 113 -22.95 -4.63 -10.77
N THR A 114 -24.05 -5.35 -10.78
CA THR A 114 -24.48 -6.24 -9.68
C THR A 114 -24.20 -7.72 -9.98
N GLU A 115 -23.85 -8.06 -11.22
CA GLU A 115 -23.67 -9.43 -11.72
C GLU A 115 -22.35 -9.60 -12.50
N PHE A 116 -21.27 -8.93 -12.07
CA PHE A 116 -19.96 -9.14 -12.69
C PHE A 116 -19.37 -10.47 -12.22
N ASP A 117 -19.01 -11.33 -13.18
CA ASP A 117 -18.29 -12.58 -12.94
C ASP A 117 -16.77 -12.33 -13.09
N PRO A 118 -16.04 -12.24 -11.98
CA PRO A 118 -14.60 -11.96 -12.03
C PRO A 118 -13.81 -13.11 -12.63
N GLU A 119 -14.25 -14.35 -12.47
CA GLU A 119 -13.56 -15.54 -13.00
C GLU A 119 -13.69 -15.60 -14.51
N ALA A 120 -14.89 -15.39 -15.04
CA ALA A 120 -15.10 -15.31 -16.48
C ALA A 120 -14.28 -14.16 -17.11
N ALA A 121 -14.19 -13.02 -16.43
CA ALA A 121 -13.36 -11.91 -16.91
C ALA A 121 -11.86 -12.26 -16.91
N ILE A 122 -11.35 -12.89 -15.85
CA ILE A 122 -9.96 -13.34 -15.75
C ILE A 122 -9.65 -14.36 -16.84
N GLU A 123 -10.56 -15.32 -17.05
CA GLU A 123 -10.44 -16.34 -18.11
C GLU A 123 -10.41 -15.68 -19.50
N GLU A 124 -11.34 -14.77 -19.79
CA GLU A 124 -11.39 -14.07 -21.08
C GLU A 124 -10.13 -13.23 -21.34
N ILE A 125 -9.57 -12.60 -20.29
CA ILE A 125 -8.33 -11.82 -20.35
C ILE A 125 -7.13 -12.73 -20.58
N GLY A 126 -7.04 -13.87 -19.89
CA GLY A 126 -5.89 -14.79 -19.89
C GLY A 126 -5.86 -15.79 -21.05
N THR A 127 -6.95 -15.96 -21.80
CA THR A 127 -7.05 -16.91 -22.91
C THR A 127 -6.00 -16.60 -23.98
N THR A 128 -5.33 -17.61 -24.52
CA THR A 128 -4.29 -17.40 -25.56
C THR A 128 -4.89 -16.82 -26.83
N ALA A 129 -6.10 -17.25 -27.18
CA ALA A 129 -6.86 -16.83 -28.37
C ALA A 129 -6.03 -16.90 -29.66
N TYR A 130 -5.24 -17.97 -29.80
CA TYR A 130 -4.39 -18.19 -30.95
C TYR A 130 -5.21 -18.76 -32.11
N LEU A 131 -5.64 -17.88 -32.99
CA LEU A 131 -6.42 -18.25 -34.19
C LEU A 131 -5.49 -18.80 -35.25
N THR A 132 -5.76 -20.03 -35.74
CA THR A 132 -5.04 -20.64 -36.87
C THR A 132 -5.98 -21.22 -37.90
N PHE A 133 -5.59 -21.10 -39.16
CA PHE A 133 -6.24 -21.74 -40.28
C PHE A 133 -5.31 -22.83 -40.79
N ARG A 134 -5.83 -24.04 -40.87
CA ARG A 134 -5.02 -25.24 -41.22
C ARG A 134 -5.66 -26.03 -42.35
N GLU A 135 -4.83 -26.66 -43.19
CA GLU A 135 -5.32 -27.57 -44.21
C GLU A 135 -5.77 -28.90 -43.58
N GLY A 136 -6.91 -29.39 -44.01
CA GLY A 136 -7.49 -30.60 -43.45
C GLY A 136 -8.36 -30.33 -42.22
N SER A 137 -8.70 -31.38 -41.47
CA SER A 137 -9.53 -31.35 -40.26
C SER A 137 -8.75 -31.65 -38.98
N SER A 138 -7.42 -31.73 -39.07
CA SER A 138 -6.56 -32.05 -37.91
C SER A 138 -5.80 -30.83 -37.46
N ALA A 139 -5.57 -30.74 -36.14
CA ALA A 139 -4.70 -29.73 -35.53
C ALA A 139 -3.23 -29.76 -36.01
N ASP A 140 -2.77 -30.90 -36.53
CA ASP A 140 -1.45 -31.09 -37.15
C ASP A 140 -1.41 -30.68 -38.64
N GLY A 141 -2.52 -30.18 -39.20
CA GLY A 141 -2.61 -29.73 -40.58
C GLY A 141 -1.63 -28.60 -40.91
N GLU A 142 -1.23 -28.48 -42.21
CA GLU A 142 -0.35 -27.40 -42.63
C GLU A 142 -0.97 -26.04 -42.31
N LEU A 143 -0.19 -25.14 -41.65
CA LEU A 143 -0.65 -23.80 -41.30
C LEU A 143 -0.81 -22.96 -42.57
N VAL A 144 -2.01 -22.44 -42.82
CA VAL A 144 -2.33 -21.54 -43.92
C VAL A 144 -2.07 -20.10 -43.53
N LEU A 145 -2.63 -19.65 -42.40
CA LEU A 145 -2.42 -18.34 -41.80
C LEU A 145 -2.76 -18.38 -40.30
N ASP A 146 -2.30 -17.42 -39.59
CA ASP A 146 -2.60 -17.21 -38.17
C ASP A 146 -3.34 -15.89 -37.91
N GLY A 147 -3.70 -15.65 -36.64
CA GLY A 147 -4.47 -14.49 -36.23
C GLY A 147 -3.80 -13.14 -36.53
N SER A 148 -2.48 -13.06 -36.67
CA SER A 148 -1.75 -11.82 -37.01
C SER A 148 -2.07 -11.35 -38.44
N MET A 149 -2.54 -12.25 -39.29
CA MET A 149 -2.96 -11.97 -40.69
C MET A 149 -4.45 -11.61 -40.80
N VAL A 150 -5.18 -11.50 -39.67
CA VAL A 150 -6.58 -11.04 -39.64
C VAL A 150 -6.61 -9.55 -39.31
N GLU A 151 -7.20 -8.74 -40.22
CA GLU A 151 -7.35 -7.28 -40.00
C GLU A 151 -8.48 -6.97 -39.04
N SER A 152 -9.61 -7.68 -39.14
CA SER A 152 -10.75 -7.49 -38.22
C SER A 152 -11.69 -8.70 -38.20
N ALA A 153 -12.39 -8.87 -37.09
CA ALA A 153 -13.45 -9.83 -36.87
C ALA A 153 -14.72 -9.12 -36.41
N ALA A 154 -15.89 -9.52 -36.94
CA ALA A 154 -17.17 -8.92 -36.61
C ALA A 154 -18.26 -9.98 -36.41
N ALA A 155 -18.94 -9.94 -35.26
CA ALA A 155 -20.10 -10.78 -34.98
C ALA A 155 -21.27 -10.35 -35.89
N GLN A 156 -21.88 -11.29 -36.61
CA GLN A 156 -23.00 -11.03 -37.52
C GLN A 156 -24.10 -12.10 -37.37
N TYR A 157 -25.31 -11.70 -37.75
CA TYR A 157 -26.46 -12.59 -37.85
C TYR A 157 -27.09 -12.46 -39.25
N GLY A 158 -27.17 -13.53 -39.99
CA GLY A 158 -27.72 -13.50 -41.34
C GLY A 158 -27.73 -14.88 -42.01
N PRO A 159 -28.23 -14.93 -43.26
CA PRO A 159 -28.24 -16.17 -44.02
C PRO A 159 -26.82 -16.56 -44.44
N VAL A 160 -26.42 -17.78 -44.11
CA VAL A 160 -25.14 -18.36 -44.49
C VAL A 160 -25.40 -19.39 -45.61
N ASN A 161 -24.72 -19.26 -46.75
CA ASN A 161 -24.82 -20.15 -47.93
C ASN A 161 -26.25 -20.40 -48.43
N GLY A 162 -27.14 -19.40 -48.30
CA GLY A 162 -28.54 -19.51 -48.77
C GLY A 162 -29.45 -20.34 -47.86
N SER A 163 -28.98 -20.67 -46.66
CA SER A 163 -29.71 -21.40 -45.62
C SER A 163 -30.40 -20.46 -44.61
N SER A 164 -30.90 -21.01 -43.49
CA SER A 164 -31.45 -20.23 -42.38
C SER A 164 -30.43 -19.24 -41.83
N SER A 165 -30.92 -18.12 -41.26
CA SER A 165 -30.06 -17.15 -40.61
C SER A 165 -29.48 -17.76 -39.35
N GLU A 166 -28.17 -17.59 -39.15
CA GLU A 166 -27.42 -18.03 -37.97
C GLU A 166 -26.42 -16.96 -37.56
N TYR A 167 -25.88 -17.11 -36.33
CA TYR A 167 -24.81 -16.28 -35.86
C TYR A 167 -23.47 -16.79 -36.40
N TYR A 168 -22.62 -15.88 -36.86
CA TYR A 168 -21.28 -16.19 -37.40
C TYR A 168 -20.32 -15.03 -37.15
N VAL A 169 -19.01 -15.31 -37.20
CA VAL A 169 -17.97 -14.29 -37.17
C VAL A 169 -17.47 -14.03 -38.60
N ALA A 170 -17.63 -12.80 -39.09
CA ALA A 170 -17.07 -12.37 -40.36
C ALA A 170 -15.63 -11.87 -40.12
N LEU A 171 -14.70 -12.41 -40.93
CA LEU A 171 -13.28 -12.07 -40.87
C LEU A 171 -12.89 -11.28 -42.12
N LYS A 172 -12.03 -10.28 -41.91
CA LYS A 172 -11.33 -9.57 -42.97
C LYS A 172 -9.82 -9.76 -42.77
N PHE A 173 -9.13 -10.17 -43.81
CA PHE A 173 -7.70 -10.44 -43.75
C PHE A 173 -6.88 -9.20 -44.16
N THR A 174 -5.63 -9.16 -43.69
CA THR A 174 -4.59 -8.27 -44.22
C THR A 174 -4.25 -8.65 -45.67
N ASP A 175 -3.53 -7.81 -46.41
CA ASP A 175 -3.12 -8.11 -47.78
C ASP A 175 -2.29 -9.42 -47.85
N GLU A 176 -1.46 -9.70 -46.86
CA GLU A 176 -0.68 -10.95 -46.75
C GLU A 176 -1.60 -12.14 -46.47
N GLY A 177 -2.52 -12.00 -45.51
CA GLY A 177 -3.51 -13.01 -45.16
C GLY A 177 -4.45 -13.33 -46.33
N ALA A 178 -4.93 -12.31 -47.03
CA ALA A 178 -5.77 -12.47 -48.24
C ALA A 178 -5.07 -13.27 -49.35
N LYS A 179 -3.77 -13.03 -49.55
CA LYS A 179 -2.96 -13.77 -50.51
C LYS A 179 -2.75 -15.21 -50.04
N ALA A 180 -2.33 -15.44 -48.79
CA ALA A 180 -2.10 -16.78 -48.24
C ALA A 180 -3.37 -17.63 -48.29
N PHE A 181 -4.52 -17.05 -47.87
CA PHE A 181 -5.82 -17.72 -47.90
C PHE A 181 -6.30 -17.99 -49.35
N GLY A 182 -6.10 -17.03 -50.25
CA GLY A 182 -6.41 -17.17 -51.67
C GLY A 182 -5.62 -18.28 -52.37
N ASP A 183 -4.32 -18.35 -52.10
CA ASP A 183 -3.44 -19.39 -52.63
C ASP A 183 -3.82 -20.79 -52.10
N ALA A 184 -4.08 -20.91 -50.79
CA ALA A 184 -4.52 -22.15 -50.15
C ALA A 184 -5.90 -22.60 -50.66
N THR A 185 -6.92 -21.71 -50.70
CA THR A 185 -8.25 -22.05 -51.17
C THR A 185 -8.25 -22.40 -52.65
N THR A 186 -7.41 -21.76 -53.47
CA THR A 186 -7.25 -22.12 -54.89
C THR A 186 -6.67 -23.53 -55.05
N ARG A 187 -5.68 -23.92 -54.29
CA ARG A 187 -5.06 -25.25 -54.27
C ARG A 187 -6.05 -26.32 -53.80
N LEU A 188 -6.72 -26.05 -52.68
CA LEU A 188 -7.65 -26.99 -52.06
C LEU A 188 -8.93 -27.17 -52.83
N TYR A 189 -9.41 -26.15 -53.54
CA TYR A 189 -10.54 -26.27 -54.46
C TYR A 189 -10.28 -27.29 -55.60
N GLN A 190 -9.05 -27.33 -56.09
CA GLN A 190 -8.67 -28.30 -57.18
C GLN A 190 -8.56 -29.74 -56.67
N THR A 191 -8.24 -29.90 -55.38
CA THR A 191 -8.05 -31.22 -54.72
C THR A 191 -9.28 -31.71 -53.96
N GLY A 192 -10.31 -30.86 -53.79
CA GLY A 192 -11.46 -31.16 -52.94
C GLY A 192 -11.10 -31.19 -51.42
N GLY A 193 -10.15 -30.37 -51.02
CA GLY A 193 -9.66 -30.30 -49.63
C GLY A 193 -10.54 -29.46 -48.71
N THR A 194 -10.22 -29.50 -47.41
CA THR A 194 -10.89 -28.77 -46.34
C THR A 194 -9.95 -27.78 -45.70
N ILE A 195 -10.49 -26.71 -45.13
CA ILE A 195 -9.78 -25.82 -44.20
C ILE A 195 -10.51 -25.91 -42.86
N SER A 196 -9.73 -26.09 -41.78
CA SER A 196 -10.20 -26.02 -40.42
C SER A 196 -9.67 -24.74 -39.73
N ILE A 197 -10.54 -24.15 -38.92
CA ILE A 197 -10.25 -22.96 -38.13
C ILE A 197 -10.19 -23.39 -36.68
N TRP A 198 -9.09 -23.09 -36.04
CA TRP A 198 -8.79 -23.45 -34.66
C TRP A 198 -8.58 -22.17 -33.85
N LEU A 199 -9.21 -22.12 -32.68
CA LEU A 199 -8.93 -21.13 -31.67
C LEU A 199 -8.29 -21.87 -30.48
N ASP A 200 -7.01 -21.61 -30.24
CA ASP A 200 -6.17 -22.43 -29.36
C ASP A 200 -6.18 -23.91 -29.85
N ASP A 201 -6.58 -24.85 -29.00
CA ASP A 201 -6.66 -26.26 -29.30
C ASP A 201 -8.08 -26.74 -29.72
N GLU A 202 -9.05 -25.79 -29.78
CA GLU A 202 -10.44 -26.10 -30.13
C GLU A 202 -10.70 -25.88 -31.61
N ASN A 203 -11.28 -26.92 -32.27
CA ASN A 203 -11.73 -26.79 -33.63
C ASN A 203 -13.08 -26.04 -33.69
N VAL A 204 -13.00 -24.74 -34.05
CA VAL A 204 -14.16 -23.86 -34.10
C VAL A 204 -15.02 -24.08 -35.35
N SER A 205 -14.36 -24.35 -36.50
CA SER A 205 -15.05 -24.59 -37.75
C SER A 205 -14.17 -25.40 -38.68
N THR A 206 -14.83 -26.30 -39.46
CA THR A 206 -14.18 -27.04 -40.55
C THR A 206 -15.07 -26.97 -41.79
N ALA A 207 -14.55 -26.42 -42.85
CA ALA A 207 -15.30 -26.22 -44.09
C ALA A 207 -14.62 -26.86 -45.31
N ASN A 208 -15.42 -27.45 -46.21
CA ASN A 208 -14.95 -27.87 -47.53
C ASN A 208 -14.71 -26.62 -48.39
N VAL A 209 -13.62 -26.59 -49.12
CA VAL A 209 -13.31 -25.48 -50.02
C VAL A 209 -14.07 -25.68 -51.35
N ASN A 210 -15.20 -24.98 -51.52
CA ASN A 210 -16.07 -25.10 -52.69
C ASN A 210 -15.75 -24.09 -53.79
N ALA A 211 -14.90 -23.10 -53.50
CA ALA A 211 -14.43 -22.10 -54.46
C ALA A 211 -13.10 -21.50 -53.99
N ALA A 212 -12.33 -20.93 -54.91
CA ALA A 212 -11.19 -20.09 -54.54
C ALA A 212 -11.72 -18.77 -53.97
N ILE A 213 -11.25 -18.40 -52.75
CA ILE A 213 -11.64 -17.18 -52.03
C ILE A 213 -10.47 -16.20 -52.12
N THR A 214 -10.60 -15.18 -52.97
CA THR A 214 -9.54 -14.21 -53.25
C THR A 214 -9.95 -12.77 -52.90
N ASP A 215 -11.11 -12.60 -52.28
CA ASP A 215 -11.65 -11.31 -51.88
C ASP A 215 -11.15 -10.81 -50.51
N GLY A 216 -10.30 -11.60 -49.84
CA GLY A 216 -9.73 -11.25 -48.52
C GLY A 216 -10.70 -11.38 -47.37
N SER A 217 -11.76 -12.17 -47.51
CA SER A 217 -12.74 -12.41 -46.45
C SER A 217 -12.95 -13.89 -46.15
N ALA A 218 -13.37 -14.23 -44.95
CA ALA A 218 -13.84 -15.54 -44.53
C ALA A 218 -14.94 -15.43 -43.49
N ILE A 219 -15.67 -16.50 -43.22
CA ILE A 219 -16.65 -16.57 -42.14
C ILE A 219 -16.37 -17.80 -41.29
N ILE A 220 -16.50 -17.64 -39.96
CA ILE A 220 -16.50 -18.74 -39.01
C ILE A 220 -17.95 -19.06 -38.69
N THR A 221 -18.38 -20.27 -39.01
CA THR A 221 -19.75 -20.75 -38.80
C THR A 221 -19.75 -21.92 -37.84
N SER A 222 -20.83 -22.06 -37.09
CA SER A 222 -21.04 -23.20 -36.18
C SER A 222 -21.33 -24.50 -36.95
N SER A 223 -21.21 -25.61 -36.25
CA SER A 223 -21.74 -26.89 -36.76
C SER A 223 -23.26 -26.95 -36.58
N ALA A 224 -23.95 -27.74 -37.42
CA ALA A 224 -25.40 -27.91 -37.32
C ALA A 224 -25.84 -28.56 -35.98
N SER A 225 -24.93 -29.25 -35.28
CA SER A 225 -25.17 -29.89 -33.97
C SER A 225 -24.96 -28.96 -32.79
N ASN A 226 -24.19 -27.87 -32.96
CA ASN A 226 -23.90 -26.90 -31.89
C ASN A 226 -23.89 -25.49 -32.50
N PRO A 227 -25.06 -24.84 -32.62
CA PRO A 227 -25.18 -23.52 -33.21
C PRO A 227 -24.62 -22.44 -32.25
N PHE A 228 -23.87 -21.48 -32.80
CA PHE A 228 -23.39 -20.34 -32.02
C PHE A 228 -24.53 -19.50 -31.47
N THR A 229 -24.36 -19.04 -30.22
CA THR A 229 -25.19 -17.99 -29.65
C THR A 229 -24.68 -16.62 -30.03
N GLN A 230 -25.45 -15.56 -29.78
CA GLN A 230 -24.98 -14.18 -29.97
C GLN A 230 -23.74 -13.90 -29.12
N GLU A 231 -23.71 -14.44 -27.91
CA GLU A 231 -22.63 -14.24 -26.95
C GLU A 231 -21.33 -14.89 -27.43
N ASP A 232 -21.38 -16.12 -27.93
CA ASP A 232 -20.21 -16.83 -28.49
C ASP A 232 -19.53 -16.04 -29.61
N VAL A 233 -20.30 -15.54 -30.58
CA VAL A 233 -19.72 -14.81 -31.72
C VAL A 233 -19.18 -13.43 -31.33
N VAL A 234 -19.78 -12.79 -30.31
CA VAL A 234 -19.29 -11.51 -29.79
C VAL A 234 -17.99 -11.73 -29.00
N LYS A 235 -17.94 -12.75 -28.14
CA LYS A 235 -16.74 -13.15 -27.40
C LYS A 235 -15.58 -13.48 -28.33
N MET A 236 -15.84 -14.35 -29.31
CA MET A 236 -14.85 -14.77 -30.30
C MET A 236 -14.34 -13.60 -31.16
N ALA A 237 -15.21 -12.71 -31.63
CA ALA A 237 -14.81 -11.55 -32.41
C ALA A 237 -13.93 -10.58 -31.57
N ARG A 238 -14.23 -10.40 -30.28
CA ARG A 238 -13.40 -9.61 -29.36
C ARG A 238 -12.02 -10.24 -29.19
N GLN A 239 -11.95 -11.53 -28.89
CA GLN A 239 -10.70 -12.27 -28.73
C GLN A 239 -9.79 -12.15 -29.96
N ILE A 240 -10.36 -12.37 -31.16
CA ILE A 240 -9.59 -12.25 -32.40
C ILE A 240 -9.10 -10.81 -32.65
N ASN A 241 -9.95 -9.79 -32.43
CA ASN A 241 -9.56 -8.40 -32.62
C ASN A 241 -8.53 -7.89 -31.58
N SER A 242 -8.50 -8.46 -30.36
CA SER A 242 -7.54 -8.09 -29.34
C SER A 242 -6.14 -8.68 -29.58
N GLY A 243 -6.03 -9.65 -30.47
CA GLY A 243 -4.79 -10.36 -30.76
C GLY A 243 -4.55 -11.59 -29.89
N SER A 244 -3.66 -12.47 -30.35
CA SER A 244 -3.23 -13.65 -29.61
C SER A 244 -2.09 -13.31 -28.66
N LEU A 245 -2.09 -13.97 -27.50
CA LEU A 245 -0.96 -13.92 -26.57
C LEU A 245 0.26 -14.65 -27.20
N PRO A 246 1.49 -14.15 -26.98
CA PRO A 246 2.69 -14.77 -27.51
C PRO A 246 3.02 -16.13 -26.85
N PHE A 247 2.43 -16.41 -25.70
CA PHE A 247 2.53 -17.67 -24.94
C PHE A 247 1.27 -17.86 -24.11
N ALA A 248 1.01 -19.09 -23.67
CA ALA A 248 -0.12 -19.39 -22.81
C ALA A 248 0.14 -18.85 -21.39
N LEU A 249 -0.88 -18.25 -20.79
CA LEU A 249 -0.87 -17.75 -19.42
C LEU A 249 -1.64 -18.70 -18.49
N THR A 250 -1.17 -18.80 -17.27
CA THR A 250 -1.89 -19.41 -16.13
C THR A 250 -2.03 -18.41 -15.01
N VAL A 251 -3.13 -18.49 -14.29
CA VAL A 251 -3.35 -17.69 -13.08
C VAL A 251 -2.53 -18.31 -11.95
N ASP A 252 -1.58 -17.56 -11.41
CA ASP A 252 -0.78 -17.97 -10.26
C ASP A 252 -1.43 -17.54 -8.93
N SER A 253 -2.03 -16.34 -8.93
CA SER A 253 -2.84 -15.87 -7.80
C SER A 253 -3.94 -14.92 -8.28
N TYR A 254 -5.07 -14.91 -7.59
CA TYR A 254 -6.08 -13.88 -7.76
C TYR A 254 -6.82 -13.57 -6.45
N SER A 255 -7.35 -12.36 -6.37
CA SER A 255 -8.15 -11.89 -5.25
C SER A 255 -9.29 -11.02 -5.75
N THR A 256 -10.48 -11.27 -5.24
CA THR A 256 -11.69 -10.50 -5.54
C THR A 256 -12.24 -9.86 -4.27
N ILE A 257 -12.70 -8.63 -4.35
CA ILE A 257 -13.28 -7.88 -3.23
C ILE A 257 -14.60 -7.26 -3.68
N SER A 258 -15.67 -7.50 -2.92
CA SER A 258 -16.99 -6.93 -3.19
C SER A 258 -16.99 -5.40 -3.03
N PRO A 259 -17.72 -4.66 -3.91
CA PRO A 259 -17.84 -3.20 -3.81
C PRO A 259 -18.42 -2.71 -2.49
N SER A 260 -19.35 -3.45 -1.89
CA SER A 260 -20.00 -3.08 -0.63
C SER A 260 -19.03 -2.99 0.55
N LEU A 261 -18.03 -3.88 0.57
CA LEU A 261 -16.97 -3.87 1.60
C LEU A 261 -16.07 -2.65 1.45
N GLY A 262 -15.73 -2.28 0.20
CA GLY A 262 -14.82 -1.18 -0.09
C GLY A 262 -15.41 0.20 0.20
N GLU A 263 -16.64 0.50 -0.22
CA GLU A 263 -17.28 1.81 -0.05
C GLU A 263 -17.44 2.21 1.42
N ASN A 264 -17.83 1.25 2.28
CA ASN A 264 -17.91 1.44 3.72
C ASN A 264 -16.53 1.77 4.31
N SER A 265 -15.47 1.14 3.79
CA SER A 265 -14.09 1.33 4.25
C SER A 265 -13.56 2.73 3.98
N LEU A 266 -13.82 3.29 2.79
CA LEU A 266 -13.40 4.65 2.44
C LEU A 266 -14.04 5.69 3.36
N SER A 267 -15.37 5.61 3.57
CA SER A 267 -16.09 6.56 4.41
C SER A 267 -15.61 6.54 5.86
N ALA A 268 -15.37 5.35 6.41
CA ALA A 268 -14.84 5.17 7.74
C ALA A 268 -13.42 5.77 7.88
N MET A 269 -12.53 5.52 6.91
CA MET A 269 -11.15 6.02 6.94
C MET A 269 -11.09 7.55 6.79
N VAL A 270 -11.94 8.15 5.95
CA VAL A 270 -12.07 9.61 5.84
C VAL A 270 -12.54 10.20 7.18
N LEU A 271 -13.55 9.59 7.81
CA LEU A 271 -14.03 10.00 9.14
C LEU A 271 -12.90 9.92 10.18
N ALA A 272 -12.15 8.82 10.21
CA ALA A 272 -10.99 8.67 11.11
C ALA A 272 -9.95 9.77 10.90
N GLY A 273 -9.63 10.10 9.65
CA GLY A 273 -8.70 11.18 9.30
C GLY A 273 -9.17 12.55 9.78
N VAL A 274 -10.45 12.89 9.59
CA VAL A 274 -11.04 14.15 10.04
C VAL A 274 -11.03 14.25 11.57
N ILE A 275 -11.43 13.21 12.28
CA ILE A 275 -11.41 13.17 13.76
C ILE A 275 -9.98 13.30 14.28
N ALA A 276 -9.03 12.54 13.72
CA ALA A 276 -7.62 12.60 14.09
C ALA A 276 -7.05 14.01 13.89
N PHE A 277 -7.31 14.63 12.74
CA PHE A 277 -6.89 15.99 12.43
C PHE A 277 -7.47 17.01 13.44
N ALA A 278 -8.78 16.93 13.74
CA ALA A 278 -9.43 17.81 14.69
C ALA A 278 -8.84 17.69 16.12
N LEU A 279 -8.62 16.47 16.59
CA LEU A 279 -8.03 16.22 17.91
C LEU A 279 -6.60 16.75 18.00
N ILE A 280 -5.78 16.52 16.95
CA ILE A 280 -4.42 17.05 16.87
C ILE A 280 -4.43 18.58 16.86
N MET A 281 -5.35 19.20 16.14
CA MET A 281 -5.50 20.65 16.09
C MET A 281 -5.81 21.23 17.48
N VAL A 282 -6.73 20.60 18.22
CA VAL A 282 -7.06 21.01 19.61
C VAL A 282 -5.83 20.87 20.51
N LEU A 283 -5.16 19.70 20.47
CA LEU A 283 -3.99 19.43 21.30
C LEU A 283 -2.84 20.40 21.02
N MET A 284 -2.51 20.62 19.74
CA MET A 284 -1.42 21.51 19.34
C MET A 284 -1.70 22.97 19.73
N THR A 285 -2.93 23.42 19.54
CA THR A 285 -3.33 24.78 19.94
C THR A 285 -3.29 24.96 21.47
N ALA A 286 -3.76 23.97 22.21
CA ALA A 286 -3.72 23.99 23.67
C ALA A 286 -2.27 24.02 24.23
N LEU A 287 -1.36 23.20 23.69
CA LEU A 287 0.01 23.08 24.17
C LEU A 287 0.91 24.23 23.70
N TYR A 288 0.75 24.67 22.46
CA TYR A 288 1.66 25.61 21.78
C TYR A 288 1.02 26.93 21.39
N ARG A 289 -0.26 27.16 21.71
CA ARG A 289 -1.00 28.40 21.46
C ARG A 289 -0.87 28.85 20.00
N LEU A 290 -0.40 30.08 19.76
CA LEU A 290 -0.27 30.65 18.40
C LEU A 290 0.61 29.81 17.45
N PRO A 291 1.86 29.41 17.81
CA PRO A 291 2.64 28.48 17.00
C PRO A 291 1.91 27.17 16.69
N GLY A 292 1.16 26.61 17.63
CA GLY A 292 0.37 25.41 17.44
C GLY A 292 -0.77 25.59 16.45
N PHE A 293 -1.51 26.69 16.53
CA PHE A 293 -2.56 27.04 15.59
C PHE A 293 -2.03 27.23 14.16
N LEU A 294 -0.90 27.96 14.02
CA LEU A 294 -0.25 28.14 12.71
C LEU A 294 0.31 26.82 12.13
N ALA A 295 0.78 25.94 13.00
CA ALA A 295 1.20 24.58 12.60
C ALA A 295 0.03 23.75 12.04
N CYS A 296 -1.18 23.92 12.58
CA CYS A 296 -2.38 23.22 12.07
C CYS A 296 -2.77 23.72 10.67
N ILE A 297 -2.63 25.02 10.38
CA ILE A 297 -2.83 25.55 9.02
C ILE A 297 -1.82 24.94 8.05
N ALA A 298 -0.55 24.84 8.46
CA ALA A 298 0.47 24.20 7.65
C ALA A 298 0.19 22.72 7.44
N LEU A 299 -0.28 22.01 8.48
CA LEU A 299 -0.67 20.61 8.39
C LEU A 299 -1.83 20.39 7.41
N ALA A 300 -2.84 21.27 7.39
CA ALA A 300 -3.89 21.22 6.37
C ALA A 300 -3.33 21.36 4.95
N GLY A 301 -2.36 22.26 4.75
CA GLY A 301 -1.63 22.38 3.48
C GLY A 301 -0.83 21.12 3.13
N GLN A 302 -0.21 20.46 4.11
CA GLN A 302 0.53 19.21 3.91
C GLN A 302 -0.41 18.08 3.47
N VAL A 303 -1.56 17.91 4.13
CA VAL A 303 -2.57 16.90 3.76
C VAL A 303 -3.09 17.15 2.35
N ALA A 304 -3.46 18.40 2.03
CA ALA A 304 -3.90 18.77 0.69
C ALA A 304 -2.82 18.50 -0.37
N ALA A 305 -1.56 18.74 -0.05
CA ALA A 305 -0.45 18.46 -0.96
C ALA A 305 -0.24 16.95 -1.15
N THR A 306 -0.39 16.13 -0.11
CA THR A 306 -0.33 14.68 -0.25
C THR A 306 -1.47 14.19 -1.17
N LEU A 307 -2.70 14.67 -0.98
CA LEU A 307 -3.83 14.37 -1.87
C LEU A 307 -3.58 14.85 -3.31
N ALA A 308 -2.95 16.03 -3.49
CA ALA A 308 -2.59 16.55 -4.81
C ALA A 308 -1.56 15.65 -5.53
N PHE A 309 -0.60 15.08 -4.82
CA PHE A 309 0.35 14.11 -5.41
C PHE A 309 -0.35 12.79 -5.79
N VAL A 310 -1.31 12.35 -5.00
CA VAL A 310 -2.09 11.13 -5.27
C VAL A 310 -3.05 11.33 -6.45
N SER A 311 -3.74 12.47 -6.52
CA SER A 311 -4.75 12.73 -7.55
C SER A 311 -4.19 13.02 -8.95
N GLY A 312 -2.86 13.23 -9.09
CA GLY A 312 -2.28 13.73 -10.35
C GLY A 312 -2.60 15.20 -10.62
N TYR A 313 -2.72 15.99 -9.56
CA TYR A 313 -2.88 17.46 -9.62
C TYR A 313 -1.77 18.15 -10.43
N PHE A 314 -0.55 17.63 -10.33
CA PHE A 314 0.60 18.10 -11.08
C PHE A 314 0.73 17.27 -12.37
N PRO A 315 0.65 17.89 -13.57
CA PRO A 315 0.68 17.14 -14.85
C PRO A 315 1.96 16.33 -15.09
N VAL A 316 3.02 16.58 -14.33
CA VAL A 316 4.31 15.86 -14.42
C VAL A 316 4.24 14.50 -13.71
N PHE A 317 3.30 14.33 -12.78
CA PHE A 317 3.10 13.11 -12.03
C PHE A 317 1.76 12.46 -12.45
N GLU A 318 1.81 11.21 -12.79
CA GLU A 318 0.60 10.43 -13.03
C GLU A 318 -0.22 10.29 -11.74
N SER A 319 -1.54 10.09 -11.89
CA SER A 319 -2.39 9.81 -10.74
C SER A 319 -2.01 8.47 -10.14
N PHE A 320 -1.90 8.45 -8.81
CA PHE A 320 -1.53 7.27 -8.06
C PHE A 320 -2.77 6.55 -7.51
N THR A 321 -2.79 5.22 -7.56
CA THR A 321 -3.91 4.44 -7.02
C THR A 321 -3.82 4.35 -5.51
N LEU A 322 -4.82 4.90 -4.83
CA LEU A 322 -4.89 5.00 -3.37
C LEU A 322 -5.60 3.77 -2.79
N THR A 323 -4.91 3.08 -1.89
CA THR A 323 -5.40 1.89 -1.16
C THR A 323 -5.74 2.22 0.29
N LEU A 324 -6.41 1.32 1.02
CA LEU A 324 -6.70 1.48 2.45
C LEU A 324 -5.44 1.70 3.29
N PRO A 325 -4.35 0.91 3.14
CA PRO A 325 -3.09 1.22 3.79
C PRO A 325 -2.48 2.55 3.34
N GLY A 326 -2.68 2.96 2.08
CA GLY A 326 -2.28 4.28 1.60
C GLY A 326 -2.98 5.42 2.35
N ILE A 327 -4.30 5.30 2.62
CA ILE A 327 -5.04 6.26 3.46
C ILE A 327 -4.52 6.23 4.91
N ALA A 328 -4.26 5.03 5.45
CA ALA A 328 -3.65 4.90 6.77
C ALA A 328 -2.30 5.62 6.85
N GLY A 329 -1.49 5.57 5.78
CA GLY A 329 -0.25 6.33 5.64
C GLY A 329 -0.47 7.85 5.68
N ILE A 330 -1.54 8.36 5.05
CA ILE A 330 -1.91 9.79 5.13
C ILE A 330 -2.30 10.16 6.58
N ILE A 331 -3.11 9.35 7.25
CA ILE A 331 -3.52 9.58 8.65
C ILE A 331 -2.30 9.55 9.57
N LEU A 332 -1.39 8.62 9.37
CA LEU A 332 -0.12 8.55 10.09
C LEU A 332 0.74 9.80 9.82
N ALA A 333 0.81 10.27 8.58
CA ALA A 333 1.51 11.49 8.20
C ALA A 333 0.91 12.75 8.85
N ILE A 334 -0.40 12.77 9.16
CA ILE A 334 -1.03 13.83 9.97
C ILE A 334 -0.45 13.80 11.39
N GLY A 335 -0.36 12.63 12.01
CA GLY A 335 0.23 12.46 13.36
C GLY A 335 1.70 12.89 13.43
N MET A 336 2.49 12.49 12.43
CA MET A 336 3.92 12.82 12.32
C MET A 336 4.18 14.24 11.81
N GLY A 337 3.26 14.82 11.02
CA GLY A 337 3.42 16.13 10.40
C GLY A 337 3.57 17.28 11.41
N VAL A 338 3.17 17.06 12.65
CA VAL A 338 3.35 18.04 13.73
C VAL A 338 4.70 17.94 14.44
N ASP A 339 5.46 16.85 14.28
CA ASP A 339 6.73 16.64 14.99
C ASP A 339 7.73 17.79 14.77
N ALA A 340 7.95 18.20 13.52
CA ALA A 340 8.79 19.33 13.19
C ALA A 340 8.36 20.65 13.89
N ASN A 341 7.05 20.82 14.04
CA ASN A 341 6.46 21.99 14.70
C ASN A 341 6.60 21.91 16.23
N VAL A 342 6.44 20.74 16.81
CA VAL A 342 6.67 20.47 18.25
C VAL A 342 8.12 20.76 18.61
N ILE A 343 9.09 20.26 17.82
CA ILE A 343 10.51 20.53 18.02
C ILE A 343 10.77 22.02 18.02
N THR A 344 10.30 22.69 16.99
CA THR A 344 10.52 24.14 16.81
C THR A 344 9.88 24.93 17.93
N ALA A 345 8.65 24.61 18.34
CA ALA A 345 7.95 25.29 19.42
C ALA A 345 8.59 25.06 20.79
N GLU A 346 9.04 23.84 21.12
CA GLU A 346 9.76 23.58 22.37
C GLU A 346 11.11 24.33 22.40
N ARG A 347 11.84 24.40 21.28
CA ARG A 347 13.07 25.19 21.19
C ARG A 347 12.81 26.70 21.36
N ILE A 348 11.75 27.24 20.79
CA ILE A 348 11.36 28.65 21.01
C ILE A 348 11.03 28.89 22.49
N LYS A 349 10.30 27.97 23.14
CA LYS A 349 10.01 28.05 24.58
C LYS A 349 11.29 28.01 25.45
N GLU A 350 12.23 27.13 25.12
CA GLU A 350 13.54 27.05 25.81
C GLU A 350 14.29 28.38 25.73
N GLU A 351 14.35 28.97 24.53
CA GLU A 351 15.05 30.23 24.29
C GLU A 351 14.35 31.44 24.96
N LEU A 352 13.01 31.46 25.00
CA LEU A 352 12.25 32.46 25.76
C LEU A 352 12.50 32.35 27.25
N ARG A 353 12.56 31.13 27.82
CA ARG A 353 12.86 30.86 29.23
C ARG A 353 14.30 31.24 29.62
N SER A 354 15.22 31.19 28.63
CA SER A 354 16.59 31.69 28.83
C SER A 354 16.71 33.21 28.83
N GLY A 355 15.60 33.95 28.75
CA GLY A 355 15.53 35.40 28.80
C GLY A 355 15.80 36.11 27.48
N LYS A 356 15.81 35.42 26.34
CA LYS A 356 15.97 36.06 25.04
C LYS A 356 14.69 36.80 24.62
N SER A 357 14.89 37.89 23.88
CA SER A 357 13.77 38.56 23.22
C SER A 357 13.05 37.63 22.24
N LEU A 358 11.78 37.90 21.93
CA LEU A 358 10.99 37.08 21.00
C LEU A 358 11.71 36.87 19.66
N ASP A 359 12.25 37.94 19.06
CA ASP A 359 12.97 37.85 17.78
C ASP A 359 14.24 36.97 17.92
N GLY A 360 14.94 37.07 19.04
CA GLY A 360 16.11 36.24 19.37
C GLY A 360 15.76 34.78 19.57
N ALA A 361 14.67 34.52 20.29
CA ALA A 361 14.17 33.19 20.57
C ALA A 361 13.67 32.49 19.29
N LEU A 362 12.95 33.19 18.43
CA LEU A 362 12.52 32.68 17.12
C LEU A 362 13.73 32.33 16.24
N LYS A 363 14.73 33.23 16.14
CA LYS A 363 15.92 32.99 15.33
C LYS A 363 16.71 31.76 15.82
N SER A 364 16.95 31.68 17.13
CA SER A 364 17.70 30.56 17.74
C SER A 364 16.90 29.26 17.69
N GLY A 365 15.59 29.28 18.00
CA GLY A 365 14.72 28.12 18.01
C GLY A 365 14.62 27.47 16.62
N PHE A 366 14.45 28.27 15.57
CA PHE A 366 14.44 27.76 14.19
C PHE A 366 15.79 27.18 13.75
N ALA A 367 16.91 27.79 14.14
CA ALA A 367 18.23 27.28 13.77
C ALA A 367 18.58 25.96 14.46
N ARG A 368 18.29 25.88 15.77
CA ARG A 368 18.59 24.69 16.58
C ARG A 368 17.60 23.55 16.34
N GLY A 369 16.35 23.84 15.96
CA GLY A 369 15.33 22.83 15.66
C GLY A 369 15.55 22.13 14.33
N LEU A 370 16.22 22.77 13.35
CA LEU A 370 16.31 22.25 11.99
C LEU A 370 17.09 20.93 11.89
N THR A 371 18.22 20.82 12.57
CA THR A 371 19.09 19.64 12.49
C THR A 371 18.38 18.36 12.98
N PRO A 372 17.80 18.29 14.19
CA PRO A 372 17.10 17.09 14.63
C PRO A 372 15.86 16.75 13.79
N ILE A 373 15.19 17.75 13.17
CA ILE A 373 14.07 17.50 12.27
C ILE A 373 14.55 16.77 10.99
N ILE A 374 15.64 17.26 10.38
CA ILE A 374 16.22 16.60 9.20
C ILE A 374 16.69 15.20 9.54
N ASP A 375 17.48 15.07 10.62
CA ASP A 375 18.08 13.79 11.00
C ASP A 375 17.01 12.72 11.31
N GLY A 376 15.91 13.09 11.95
CA GLY A 376 14.81 12.18 12.24
C GLY A 376 14.02 11.79 10.98
N ASN A 377 13.69 12.75 10.13
CA ASN A 377 12.91 12.47 8.91
C ASN A 377 13.69 11.64 7.87
N VAL A 378 15.02 11.75 7.82
CA VAL A 378 15.86 10.91 6.93
C VAL A 378 15.67 9.42 7.23
N THR A 379 15.47 9.02 8.49
CA THR A 379 15.27 7.61 8.82
C THR A 379 13.93 7.08 8.30
N ILE A 380 12.89 7.91 8.31
CA ILE A 380 11.58 7.56 7.76
C ILE A 380 11.66 7.50 6.22
N VAL A 381 12.38 8.42 5.59
CA VAL A 381 12.63 8.41 4.14
C VAL A 381 13.37 7.13 3.72
N ILE A 382 14.37 6.68 4.48
CA ILE A 382 15.08 5.42 4.21
C ILE A 382 14.08 4.25 4.18
N VAL A 383 13.23 4.15 5.19
CA VAL A 383 12.22 3.07 5.29
C VAL A 383 11.20 3.16 4.16
N ALA A 384 10.70 4.35 3.85
CA ALA A 384 9.74 4.54 2.76
C ALA A 384 10.34 4.14 1.39
N ILE A 385 11.64 4.47 1.15
CA ILE A 385 12.35 4.03 -0.06
C ILE A 385 12.51 2.51 -0.10
N VAL A 386 12.79 1.86 1.03
CA VAL A 386 12.89 0.39 1.10
C VAL A 386 11.51 -0.24 0.83
N LEU A 387 10.43 0.30 1.42
CA LEU A 387 9.06 -0.15 1.15
C LEU A 387 8.74 -0.05 -0.35
N MET A 388 8.98 1.11 -0.95
CA MET A 388 8.68 1.34 -2.37
C MET A 388 9.58 0.51 -3.30
N GLY A 389 10.83 0.28 -2.93
CA GLY A 389 11.77 -0.47 -3.75
C GLY A 389 11.62 -1.99 -3.64
N ALA A 390 11.14 -2.48 -2.50
CA ALA A 390 10.88 -3.92 -2.31
C ALA A 390 9.51 -4.34 -2.87
N PHE A 391 8.49 -3.49 -2.76
CA PHE A 391 7.09 -3.85 -3.01
C PHE A 391 6.45 -3.03 -4.15
N GLY A 392 7.20 -2.19 -4.82
CA GLY A 392 6.72 -1.42 -5.97
C GLY A 392 6.91 -2.15 -7.29
N PRO A 393 6.30 -1.63 -8.36
CA PRO A 393 6.45 -2.17 -9.69
C PRO A 393 7.92 -2.18 -10.14
N SER A 394 8.32 -3.22 -10.89
CA SER A 394 9.72 -3.46 -11.27
C SER A 394 10.32 -2.35 -12.13
N ASP A 395 9.51 -1.67 -12.93
CA ASP A 395 9.88 -0.52 -13.74
C ASP A 395 10.05 0.77 -12.93
N GLY A 396 9.56 0.79 -11.69
CA GLY A 396 9.59 1.93 -10.78
C GLY A 396 11.02 2.39 -10.44
N PHE A 397 11.21 3.69 -10.27
CA PHE A 397 12.52 4.28 -9.96
C PHE A 397 13.21 3.64 -8.73
N PHE A 398 12.46 3.42 -7.63
CA PHE A 398 13.03 2.86 -6.40
C PHE A 398 13.28 1.36 -6.51
N ALA A 399 12.44 0.62 -7.25
CA ALA A 399 12.66 -0.78 -7.54
C ALA A 399 13.93 -0.97 -8.37
N LYS A 400 14.11 -0.20 -9.44
CA LYS A 400 15.36 -0.18 -10.23
C LYS A 400 16.59 0.20 -9.38
N ALA A 401 16.47 1.20 -8.51
CA ALA A 401 17.57 1.63 -7.64
C ALA A 401 17.96 0.57 -6.60
N LEU A 402 17.03 -0.25 -6.12
CA LEU A 402 17.27 -1.31 -5.14
C LEU A 402 17.29 -2.72 -5.77
N HIS A 403 17.28 -2.82 -7.09
CA HIS A 403 17.32 -4.09 -7.81
C HIS A 403 18.45 -5.00 -7.34
N PHE A 404 19.65 -4.45 -7.06
CA PHE A 404 20.79 -5.22 -6.56
C PHE A 404 20.54 -5.97 -5.23
N VAL A 405 19.50 -5.60 -4.47
CA VAL A 405 19.08 -6.27 -3.22
C VAL A 405 17.97 -7.27 -3.48
N PHE A 406 16.99 -6.90 -4.32
CA PHE A 406 15.74 -7.63 -4.47
C PHE A 406 15.61 -8.43 -5.76
N PHE A 407 16.66 -8.46 -6.62
CA PHE A 407 16.61 -9.13 -7.93
C PHE A 407 16.30 -10.64 -7.87
N ALA A 408 16.59 -11.29 -6.73
CA ALA A 408 16.37 -12.72 -6.56
C ALA A 408 14.93 -13.08 -6.11
N PHE A 409 14.08 -12.07 -5.87
CA PHE A 409 12.72 -12.27 -5.37
C PHE A 409 11.74 -11.84 -6.45
N GLY A 410 10.72 -12.66 -6.64
CA GLY A 410 9.66 -12.46 -7.63
C GLY A 410 8.82 -11.20 -7.39
N PRO A 411 7.74 -11.04 -8.17
CA PRO A 411 6.88 -9.88 -8.12
C PRO A 411 6.30 -9.68 -6.74
N SER A 412 5.94 -8.46 -6.46
CA SER A 412 5.19 -8.14 -5.25
C SER A 412 3.72 -8.02 -5.60
N THR A 413 2.91 -8.90 -5.06
CA THR A 413 1.44 -8.77 -5.11
C THR A 413 0.92 -7.67 -4.18
N ALA A 414 1.81 -6.97 -3.48
CA ALA A 414 1.46 -6.03 -2.43
C ALA A 414 1.49 -4.57 -2.89
N GLY A 415 0.71 -4.21 -3.90
CA GLY A 415 0.44 -2.82 -4.28
C GLY A 415 -0.01 -1.97 -3.09
N THR A 416 -0.68 -2.59 -2.12
CA THR A 416 -1.10 -1.97 -0.86
C THR A 416 0.07 -1.47 0.00
N ILE A 417 1.17 -2.25 0.13
CA ILE A 417 2.37 -1.84 0.87
C ILE A 417 3.11 -0.73 0.13
N TYR A 418 3.18 -0.81 -1.20
CA TYR A 418 3.76 0.23 -2.04
C TYR A 418 3.01 1.55 -1.88
N ALA A 419 1.68 1.53 -1.94
CA ALA A 419 0.83 2.70 -1.75
C ALA A 419 1.05 3.36 -0.38
N PHE A 420 1.17 2.55 0.68
CA PHE A 420 1.53 3.04 2.01
C PHE A 420 2.91 3.70 2.02
N GLY A 421 3.93 3.07 1.41
CA GLY A 421 5.27 3.64 1.27
C GLY A 421 5.29 4.98 0.53
N TYR A 422 4.51 5.10 -0.54
CA TYR A 422 4.38 6.31 -1.35
C TYR A 422 3.76 7.47 -0.54
N THR A 423 2.64 7.21 0.15
CA THR A 423 1.97 8.25 0.95
C THR A 423 2.80 8.67 2.16
N LEU A 424 3.54 7.72 2.77
CA LEU A 424 4.49 8.00 3.84
C LEU A 424 5.65 8.88 3.35
N LEU A 425 6.28 8.53 2.23
CA LEU A 425 7.39 9.30 1.64
C LEU A 425 6.94 10.71 1.28
N THR A 426 5.82 10.81 0.57
CA THR A 426 5.25 12.10 0.15
C THR A 426 4.91 12.96 1.37
N GLY A 427 4.24 12.39 2.38
CA GLY A 427 3.90 13.08 3.63
C GLY A 427 5.12 13.63 4.36
N VAL A 428 6.20 12.85 4.45
CA VAL A 428 7.45 13.28 5.11
C VAL A 428 8.17 14.36 4.29
N LEU A 429 8.24 14.24 2.97
CA LEU A 429 8.85 15.26 2.11
C LEU A 429 8.07 16.58 2.18
N LEU A 430 6.75 16.52 2.15
CA LEU A 430 5.89 17.70 2.26
C LEU A 430 5.94 18.33 3.65
N ASN A 431 6.26 17.58 4.71
CA ASN A 431 6.51 18.13 6.03
C ASN A 431 7.68 19.12 6.05
N PHE A 432 8.71 18.94 5.22
CA PHE A 432 9.77 19.94 5.07
C PHE A 432 9.22 21.26 4.50
N VAL A 433 8.30 21.19 3.55
CA VAL A 433 7.72 22.39 2.91
C VAL A 433 6.74 23.07 3.87
N PHE A 434 5.75 22.35 4.37
CA PHE A 434 4.68 22.92 5.18
C PHE A 434 5.05 23.02 6.66
N GLY A 435 5.59 21.96 7.26
CA GLY A 435 5.96 21.92 8.68
C GLY A 435 7.14 22.82 9.01
N ILE A 436 8.10 23.02 8.10
CA ILE A 436 9.27 23.88 8.34
C ILE A 436 9.10 25.23 7.68
N PHE A 437 9.05 25.31 6.33
CA PHE A 437 9.09 26.59 5.62
C PHE A 437 7.84 27.43 5.81
N ALA A 438 6.65 26.85 5.59
CA ALA A 438 5.39 27.57 5.70
C ALA A 438 5.14 28.01 7.15
N THR A 439 5.27 27.08 8.12
CA THR A 439 5.08 27.40 9.55
C THR A 439 6.07 28.46 10.02
N ARG A 440 7.35 28.34 9.67
CA ARG A 440 8.37 29.33 10.01
C ARG A 440 8.06 30.73 9.44
N THR A 441 7.56 30.78 8.22
CA THR A 441 7.16 32.03 7.55
C THR A 441 5.95 32.65 8.23
N MET A 442 4.93 31.83 8.56
CA MET A 442 3.75 32.28 9.28
C MET A 442 4.07 32.78 10.70
N ILE A 443 4.90 32.06 11.47
CA ILE A 443 5.29 32.47 12.82
C ILE A 443 6.07 33.80 12.81
N ARG A 444 6.99 33.97 11.84
CA ARG A 444 7.71 35.25 11.67
C ARG A 444 6.80 36.38 11.26
N GLY A 445 5.85 36.13 10.36
CA GLY A 445 4.85 37.08 9.95
C GLY A 445 3.92 37.50 11.10
N ALA A 446 3.50 36.54 11.92
CA ALA A 446 2.68 36.78 13.12
C ALA A 446 3.43 37.65 14.16
N ALA A 447 4.73 37.36 14.40
CA ALA A 447 5.56 38.15 15.31
C ALA A 447 5.80 39.61 14.83
N ALA A 448 5.56 39.94 13.57
CA ALA A 448 5.64 41.29 13.05
C ALA A 448 4.38 42.14 13.37
N ILE A 449 3.25 41.49 13.69
CA ILE A 449 1.98 42.13 14.04
C ILE A 449 2.00 42.49 15.53
N LYS A 450 1.78 43.78 15.87
CA LYS A 450 1.84 44.25 17.27
C LYS A 450 0.94 43.49 18.22
N ALA A 451 -0.28 43.19 17.80
CA ALA A 451 -1.27 42.45 18.62
C ALA A 451 -0.87 40.98 18.89
N LEU A 452 -0.06 40.36 18.01
CA LEU A 452 0.40 38.97 18.14
C LEU A 452 1.83 38.85 18.67
N ARG A 453 2.44 39.97 19.12
CA ARG A 453 3.85 40.01 19.55
C ARG A 453 4.06 39.66 21.04
N ASP A 454 2.98 39.35 21.76
CA ASP A 454 3.11 38.96 23.18
C ASP A 454 3.87 37.61 23.28
N PRO A 455 5.02 37.57 24.02
CA PRO A 455 5.78 36.33 24.21
C PRO A 455 4.96 35.19 24.83
N ARG A 456 3.90 35.51 25.57
CA ARG A 456 2.99 34.52 26.16
C ARG A 456 2.29 33.69 25.09
N LEU A 457 1.93 34.28 23.96
CA LEU A 457 1.34 33.57 22.82
C LEU A 457 2.28 32.52 22.23
N TYR A 458 3.60 32.68 22.44
CA TYR A 458 4.65 31.76 21.98
C TYR A 458 5.14 30.81 23.09
N GLY A 459 4.47 30.78 24.25
CA GLY A 459 4.76 29.85 25.33
C GLY A 459 5.73 30.35 26.39
N ALA A 460 5.97 31.69 26.46
CA ALA A 460 6.65 32.26 27.62
C ALA A 460 5.82 32.11 28.90
N ASP A 461 6.49 31.87 30.02
CA ASP A 461 5.87 31.80 31.33
C ASP A 461 5.40 33.21 31.78
N ALA A 462 4.42 33.28 32.68
CA ALA A 462 3.95 34.56 33.22
C ALA A 462 5.07 35.27 34.00
N PRO A 463 5.15 36.63 33.93
CA PRO A 463 6.14 37.39 34.69
C PRO A 463 6.06 37.06 36.19
N GLY A 464 7.22 36.78 36.81
CA GLY A 464 7.30 36.48 38.23
C GLY A 464 7.16 35.01 38.65
N LYS A 465 6.87 34.08 37.70
CA LYS A 465 6.99 32.64 37.96
C LYS A 465 8.43 32.20 37.67
N THR A 466 9.24 31.97 38.70
CA THR A 466 10.46 31.17 38.57
C THR A 466 10.08 29.81 38.02
N PRO A 467 10.76 29.31 36.99
CA PRO A 467 10.52 27.96 36.51
C PRO A 467 10.70 26.98 37.68
N ALA A 468 9.67 26.24 38.04
CA ALA A 468 9.84 25.20 39.06
C ALA A 468 10.96 24.27 38.59
N GLU A 469 11.97 24.06 39.42
CA GLU A 469 13.00 23.05 39.17
C GLU A 469 12.33 21.70 38.97
N LYS A 470 12.31 21.25 37.71
CA LYS A 470 11.74 19.94 37.38
C LYS A 470 12.64 18.88 38.04
N LYS A 471 12.03 18.05 38.89
CA LYS A 471 12.71 16.84 39.39
C LYS A 471 13.29 16.07 38.19
N GLN A 472 14.62 15.99 38.14
CA GLN A 472 15.29 15.18 37.11
C GLN A 472 15.13 13.70 37.47
N VAL A 473 14.69 12.92 36.49
CA VAL A 473 14.63 11.46 36.63
C VAL A 473 16.01 10.89 36.35
N ASN A 474 16.50 10.03 37.20
CA ASN A 474 17.76 9.34 36.95
C ASN A 474 17.54 8.10 36.08
N PHE A 475 17.39 8.30 34.75
CA PHE A 475 17.18 7.23 33.78
C PHE A 475 18.35 6.24 33.77
N VAL A 476 19.58 6.74 33.79
CA VAL A 476 20.77 5.89 33.72
C VAL A 476 20.98 5.08 34.99
N GLY A 477 20.67 5.65 36.16
CA GLY A 477 20.70 4.92 37.43
C GLY A 477 19.70 3.77 37.53
N LEU A 478 18.57 3.88 36.80
CA LEU A 478 17.53 2.83 36.69
C LEU A 478 17.80 1.80 35.60
N ARG A 479 18.92 1.87 34.86
CA ARG A 479 19.26 1.04 33.71
C ARG A 479 19.05 -0.47 33.91
N LYS A 480 19.41 -1.01 35.07
CA LYS A 480 19.21 -2.44 35.36
C LYS A 480 17.73 -2.82 35.32
N ARG A 481 16.84 -1.97 35.88
CA ARG A 481 15.39 -2.22 35.89
C ARG A 481 14.82 -2.17 34.48
N PHE A 482 15.20 -1.18 33.69
CA PHE A 482 14.74 -1.05 32.30
C PHE A 482 15.20 -2.21 31.41
N LEU A 483 16.49 -2.56 31.48
CA LEU A 483 17.00 -3.68 30.66
C LEU A 483 16.41 -5.03 31.11
N THR A 484 16.21 -5.23 32.43
CA THR A 484 15.53 -6.45 32.93
C THR A 484 14.09 -6.50 32.51
N PHE A 485 13.35 -5.38 32.56
CA PHE A 485 11.97 -5.31 32.10
C PHE A 485 11.87 -5.65 30.58
N SER A 486 12.73 -5.06 29.74
CA SER A 486 12.78 -5.41 28.31
C SER A 486 13.08 -6.89 28.08
N ALA A 487 14.04 -7.45 28.79
CA ALA A 487 14.38 -8.87 28.66
C ALA A 487 13.22 -9.78 29.09
N CYS A 488 12.54 -9.45 30.19
CA CYS A 488 11.35 -10.18 30.64
C CYS A 488 10.19 -10.06 29.65
N LEU A 489 9.97 -8.85 29.08
CA LEU A 489 8.94 -8.63 28.07
C LEU A 489 9.21 -9.45 26.80
N MET A 490 10.44 -9.43 26.30
CA MET A 490 10.82 -10.26 25.14
C MET A 490 10.66 -11.75 25.41
N ALA A 491 11.06 -12.23 26.60
CA ALA A 491 10.88 -13.62 27.00
C ALA A 491 9.39 -13.99 27.11
N ALA A 492 8.55 -13.10 27.62
CA ALA A 492 7.11 -13.30 27.71
C ALA A 492 6.47 -13.38 26.29
N ILE A 493 6.88 -12.50 25.35
CA ILE A 493 6.40 -12.54 23.96
C ILE A 493 6.79 -13.87 23.29
N VAL A 494 8.03 -14.32 23.45
CA VAL A 494 8.48 -15.60 22.91
C VAL A 494 7.68 -16.76 23.53
N LEU A 495 7.45 -16.72 24.84
CA LEU A 495 6.63 -17.73 25.52
C LEU A 495 5.18 -17.73 24.97
N CYS A 496 4.57 -16.55 24.80
CA CYS A 496 3.24 -16.42 24.20
C CYS A 496 3.23 -16.99 22.77
N ALA A 497 4.25 -16.71 21.96
CA ALA A 497 4.36 -17.23 20.60
C ALA A 497 4.46 -18.78 20.57
N VAL A 498 5.15 -19.37 21.53
CA VAL A 498 5.25 -20.83 21.64
C VAL A 498 3.92 -21.46 22.14
N VAL A 499 3.23 -20.80 23.06
CA VAL A 499 1.98 -21.34 23.67
C VAL A 499 0.76 -21.12 22.77
N LEU A 500 0.64 -19.93 22.17
CA LEU A 500 -0.52 -19.56 21.32
C LEU A 500 -0.34 -19.98 19.86
N GLY A 501 0.89 -20.29 19.44
CA GLY A 501 1.25 -20.50 18.05
C GLY A 501 1.44 -19.17 17.29
N VAL A 502 2.06 -19.27 16.12
CA VAL A 502 2.20 -18.19 15.16
C VAL A 502 1.44 -18.56 13.91
N HIS A 503 0.46 -17.78 13.53
CA HIS A 503 -0.33 -17.99 12.33
C HIS A 503 0.24 -17.14 11.20
N LEU A 504 0.57 -17.77 10.08
CA LEU A 504 0.95 -17.09 8.84
C LEU A 504 -0.29 -16.98 7.95
N ASP A 505 -0.44 -15.85 7.28
CA ASP A 505 -1.51 -15.65 6.30
C ASP A 505 -1.23 -16.43 5.01
N THR A 506 -2.27 -16.61 4.20
CA THR A 506 -2.19 -17.21 2.87
C THR A 506 -1.26 -16.42 1.95
N GLU A 507 -1.09 -15.10 2.17
CA GLU A 507 -0.08 -14.28 1.48
C GLU A 507 1.35 -14.81 1.66
N PHE A 508 1.66 -15.52 2.75
CA PHE A 508 2.99 -16.07 3.05
C PHE A 508 3.10 -17.58 2.87
N THR A 509 2.00 -18.30 3.01
CA THR A 509 1.96 -19.75 2.93
C THR A 509 1.45 -20.28 1.61
N GLY A 510 0.78 -19.43 0.85
CA GLY A 510 -0.10 -19.85 -0.22
C GLY A 510 -1.41 -20.41 0.32
N GLY A 511 -2.35 -20.71 -0.57
CA GLY A 511 -3.67 -21.24 -0.26
C GLY A 511 -4.80 -20.30 -0.62
N ALA A 512 -6.02 -20.60 -0.12
CA ALA A 512 -7.21 -19.81 -0.38
C ALA A 512 -7.77 -19.16 0.89
N MET A 513 -8.41 -18.02 0.71
CA MET A 513 -9.11 -17.29 1.77
C MET A 513 -10.44 -16.76 1.24
N ILE A 514 -11.53 -17.18 1.87
CA ILE A 514 -12.90 -16.81 1.52
C ILE A 514 -13.48 -15.98 2.65
N THR A 515 -14.07 -14.83 2.34
CA THR A 515 -14.83 -14.03 3.30
C THR A 515 -16.30 -14.02 2.89
N LEU A 516 -17.17 -14.43 3.81
CA LEU A 516 -18.61 -14.50 3.62
C LEU A 516 -19.31 -13.51 4.56
N SER A 517 -20.43 -12.92 4.14
CA SER A 517 -21.38 -12.28 5.05
C SER A 517 -22.40 -13.30 5.57
N TYR A 518 -22.96 -13.06 6.77
CA TYR A 518 -24.05 -13.84 7.35
C TYR A 518 -24.92 -12.97 8.25
N GLU A 519 -26.16 -13.40 8.55
CA GLU A 519 -27.13 -12.57 9.27
C GLU A 519 -27.29 -12.98 10.74
N ASN A 520 -27.35 -14.28 11.04
CA ASN A 520 -27.68 -14.79 12.36
C ASN A 520 -26.53 -15.65 12.93
N SER A 521 -26.47 -15.74 14.26
CA SER A 521 -25.48 -16.58 14.94
C SER A 521 -25.65 -18.07 14.58
N PHE A 522 -24.55 -18.77 14.43
CA PHE A 522 -24.48 -20.18 14.09
C PHE A 522 -23.49 -20.95 14.99
N GLU A 523 -23.58 -22.28 14.97
CA GLU A 523 -22.63 -23.11 15.68
C GLU A 523 -21.34 -23.28 14.83
N MET A 524 -20.22 -22.74 15.31
CA MET A 524 -18.94 -22.74 14.60
C MET A 524 -18.48 -24.15 14.20
N SER A 525 -18.74 -25.17 15.05
CA SER A 525 -18.35 -26.54 14.78
C SER A 525 -19.14 -27.15 13.60
N ALA A 526 -20.41 -26.79 13.44
CA ALA A 526 -21.25 -27.22 12.33
C ALA A 526 -20.78 -26.62 11.03
N VAL A 527 -20.57 -25.31 11.00
CA VAL A 527 -20.06 -24.57 9.83
C VAL A 527 -18.67 -25.06 9.43
N GLN A 528 -17.77 -25.30 10.40
CA GLN A 528 -16.43 -25.84 10.11
C GLN A 528 -16.49 -27.22 9.46
N LYS A 529 -17.38 -28.06 9.93
CA LYS A 529 -17.58 -29.42 9.35
C LYS A 529 -18.11 -29.31 7.91
N THR A 530 -19.17 -28.53 7.69
CA THR A 530 -19.76 -28.33 6.36
C THR A 530 -18.75 -27.78 5.40
N ALA A 531 -17.99 -26.74 5.83
CA ALA A 531 -16.95 -26.13 5.00
C ALA A 531 -15.82 -27.12 4.67
N SER A 532 -15.41 -27.97 5.64
CA SER A 532 -14.39 -28.99 5.41
C SER A 532 -14.85 -30.08 4.43
N GLU A 533 -16.14 -30.43 4.47
CA GLU A 533 -16.73 -31.41 3.55
C GLU A 533 -16.90 -30.83 2.15
N ALA A 534 -17.34 -29.55 2.03
CA ALA A 534 -17.53 -28.87 0.76
C ALA A 534 -16.22 -28.58 0.02
N LEU A 535 -15.19 -28.14 0.75
CA LEU A 535 -13.87 -27.79 0.20
C LEU A 535 -12.87 -28.98 0.21
N GLY A 536 -13.25 -30.14 0.72
CA GLY A 536 -12.38 -31.31 0.76
C GLY A 536 -11.13 -31.19 1.64
N SER A 537 -11.04 -30.15 2.50
CA SER A 537 -9.85 -29.82 3.29
C SER A 537 -10.13 -29.86 4.80
N ASN A 538 -9.24 -30.52 5.54
CA ASN A 538 -9.33 -30.64 7.00
C ASN A 538 -8.56 -29.55 7.77
N GLY A 539 -7.84 -28.68 7.08
CA GLY A 539 -6.96 -27.66 7.66
C GLY A 539 -7.56 -26.25 7.76
N LEU A 540 -8.89 -26.13 7.66
CA LEU A 540 -9.56 -24.83 7.63
C LEU A 540 -9.47 -24.08 8.97
N THR A 541 -9.19 -22.78 8.89
CA THR A 541 -9.28 -21.87 10.03
C THR A 541 -10.45 -20.90 9.80
N LEU A 542 -11.41 -20.90 10.75
CA LEU A 542 -12.58 -20.04 10.70
C LEU A 542 -12.44 -18.90 11.71
N GLN A 543 -12.77 -17.69 11.29
CA GLN A 543 -12.80 -16.49 12.13
C GLN A 543 -14.08 -15.71 11.84
N THR A 544 -14.76 -15.24 12.90
CA THR A 544 -15.92 -14.35 12.75
C THR A 544 -15.55 -12.92 13.06
N GLY A 545 -16.08 -11.99 12.27
CA GLY A 545 -15.99 -10.54 12.47
C GLY A 545 -17.38 -9.94 12.56
N GLU A 546 -17.49 -8.72 13.08
CA GLU A 546 -18.74 -7.94 13.14
C GLU A 546 -18.45 -6.49 12.81
N ASN A 547 -19.21 -5.94 11.89
CA ASN A 547 -19.26 -4.52 11.63
C ASN A 547 -20.29 -3.89 12.58
N VAL A 548 -19.84 -3.34 13.70
CA VAL A 548 -20.73 -2.78 14.74
C VAL A 548 -21.54 -1.58 14.23
N ALA A 549 -21.09 -0.89 13.18
CA ALA A 549 -21.79 0.26 12.62
C ALA A 549 -22.97 -0.12 11.72
N THR A 550 -22.83 -1.20 10.93
CA THR A 550 -23.86 -1.71 10.02
C THR A 550 -24.62 -2.89 10.59
N GLY A 551 -24.08 -3.58 11.60
CA GLY A 551 -24.59 -4.86 12.11
C GLY A 551 -24.24 -6.05 11.23
N GLU A 552 -23.50 -5.87 10.16
CA GLU A 552 -23.11 -6.92 9.24
C GLU A 552 -22.07 -7.85 9.89
N GLN A 553 -22.34 -9.15 9.84
CA GLN A 553 -21.44 -10.16 10.38
C GLN A 553 -20.68 -10.84 9.26
N THR A 554 -19.40 -11.14 9.50
CA THR A 554 -18.51 -11.74 8.50
C THR A 554 -17.88 -13.03 9.03
N LEU A 555 -17.78 -14.04 8.15
CA LEU A 555 -17.09 -15.30 8.37
C LEU A 555 -15.90 -15.38 7.41
N LYS A 556 -14.71 -15.47 7.95
CA LYS A 556 -13.47 -15.66 7.20
C LYS A 556 -13.05 -17.12 7.30
N ILE A 557 -12.91 -17.78 6.15
CA ILE A 557 -12.46 -19.17 6.01
C ILE A 557 -11.08 -19.12 5.34
N SER A 558 -10.06 -19.57 6.04
CA SER A 558 -8.69 -19.62 5.50
C SER A 558 -8.27 -21.09 5.33
N MET A 559 -7.76 -21.41 4.15
CA MET A 559 -7.24 -22.72 3.75
C MET A 559 -5.77 -22.56 3.35
N PRO A 560 -4.82 -22.70 4.30
CA PRO A 560 -3.39 -22.61 3.98
C PRO A 560 -2.93 -23.88 3.23
N GLY A 561 -2.09 -23.71 2.22
CA GLY A 561 -1.53 -24.84 1.47
C GLY A 561 -1.29 -24.56 0.00
N THR A 562 -1.34 -25.59 -0.80
CA THR A 562 -1.10 -25.51 -2.25
C THR A 562 -2.40 -25.56 -3.08
N GLU A 563 -3.54 -25.74 -2.42
CA GLU A 563 -4.83 -25.87 -3.08
C GLU A 563 -5.44 -24.48 -3.28
N THR A 564 -5.87 -24.20 -4.49
CA THR A 564 -6.67 -23.02 -4.85
C THR A 564 -8.14 -23.42 -4.85
N VAL A 565 -9.01 -22.48 -4.58
CA VAL A 565 -10.46 -22.69 -4.58
C VAL A 565 -11.05 -22.00 -5.81
N THR A 566 -11.83 -22.75 -6.59
CA THR A 566 -12.55 -22.23 -7.77
C THR A 566 -13.87 -21.57 -7.36
N THR A 567 -14.45 -20.75 -8.24
CA THR A 567 -15.77 -20.14 -8.00
C THR A 567 -16.86 -21.20 -7.86
N ASP A 568 -16.80 -22.29 -8.62
CA ASP A 568 -17.75 -23.41 -8.49
C ASP A 568 -17.69 -24.07 -7.12
N GLU A 569 -16.48 -24.23 -6.55
CA GLU A 569 -16.30 -24.75 -5.19
C GLU A 569 -16.81 -23.78 -4.13
N VAL A 570 -16.62 -22.45 -4.35
CA VAL A 570 -17.21 -21.43 -3.46
C VAL A 570 -18.72 -21.46 -3.53
N GLN A 571 -19.31 -21.60 -4.72
CA GLN A 571 -20.77 -21.73 -4.87
C GLN A 571 -21.28 -22.98 -4.19
N THR A 572 -20.60 -24.11 -4.36
CA THR A 572 -20.92 -25.38 -3.64
C THR A 572 -20.84 -25.21 -2.12
N LEU A 573 -19.83 -24.46 -1.64
CA LEU A 573 -19.69 -24.12 -0.23
C LEU A 573 -20.88 -23.27 0.26
N LEU A 574 -21.26 -22.23 -0.49
CA LEU A 574 -22.38 -21.35 -0.17
C LEU A 574 -23.70 -22.14 -0.10
N ASP A 575 -23.96 -22.98 -1.11
CA ASP A 575 -25.16 -23.80 -1.16
C ASP A 575 -25.21 -24.78 0.05
N SER A 576 -24.09 -25.43 0.36
CA SER A 576 -23.95 -26.33 1.50
C SER A 576 -24.12 -25.61 2.85
N LEU A 577 -23.59 -24.42 3.01
CA LEU A 577 -23.73 -23.61 4.21
C LEU A 577 -25.17 -23.10 4.38
N ASN A 578 -25.80 -22.62 3.31
CA ASN A 578 -27.20 -22.16 3.34
C ASN A 578 -28.18 -23.31 3.58
N GLU A 579 -27.87 -24.54 3.11
CA GLU A 579 -28.65 -25.72 3.42
C GLU A 579 -28.46 -26.18 4.89
N SER A 580 -27.23 -26.14 5.40
CA SER A 580 -26.90 -26.53 6.78
C SER A 580 -27.40 -25.54 7.83
N CYS A 581 -27.51 -24.27 7.46
CA CYS A 581 -27.91 -23.17 8.33
C CYS A 581 -29.06 -22.35 7.71
N PRO A 582 -30.26 -22.87 7.62
CA PRO A 582 -31.38 -22.30 6.89
C PRO A 582 -31.87 -20.92 7.48
N ASP A 583 -31.48 -20.62 8.72
CA ASP A 583 -31.75 -19.31 9.36
C ASP A 583 -30.72 -18.23 8.97
N ASN A 584 -29.72 -18.59 8.18
CA ASN A 584 -28.67 -17.71 7.67
C ASN A 584 -28.72 -17.58 6.14
N SER A 585 -28.24 -16.46 5.63
CA SER A 585 -27.97 -16.22 4.21
C SER A 585 -26.48 -15.90 4.08
N PHE A 586 -25.69 -16.89 3.67
CA PHE A 586 -24.27 -16.68 3.40
C PHE A 586 -24.09 -16.12 1.99
N ALA A 587 -23.34 -15.04 1.87
CA ALA A 587 -22.97 -14.45 0.59
C ALA A 587 -21.46 -14.15 0.54
N GLN A 588 -20.85 -14.34 -0.62
CA GLN A 588 -19.43 -14.07 -0.82
C GLN A 588 -19.14 -12.55 -0.80
N LEU A 589 -18.19 -12.12 0.04
CA LEU A 589 -17.66 -10.77 0.07
C LEU A 589 -16.28 -10.66 -0.59
N SER A 590 -15.44 -11.68 -0.41
CA SER A 590 -14.13 -11.72 -1.07
C SER A 590 -13.62 -13.15 -1.19
N LEU A 591 -12.81 -13.39 -2.22
CA LEU A 591 -12.05 -14.60 -2.45
C LEU A 591 -10.60 -14.21 -2.77
N SER A 592 -9.64 -14.89 -2.20
CA SER A 592 -8.21 -14.70 -2.47
C SER A 592 -7.53 -16.04 -2.60
N ASN A 593 -6.87 -16.27 -3.71
CA ASN A 593 -6.04 -17.44 -3.99
C ASN A 593 -4.59 -17.01 -4.21
N VAL A 594 -3.64 -17.63 -3.54
CA VAL A 594 -2.21 -17.33 -3.66
C VAL A 594 -1.44 -18.63 -3.81
N SER A 595 -0.55 -18.70 -4.80
CA SER A 595 0.31 -19.88 -4.93
C SER A 595 1.34 -19.96 -3.78
N ALA A 596 1.68 -21.18 -3.35
CA ALA A 596 2.64 -21.40 -2.27
C ALA A 596 4.05 -20.90 -2.63
N ALA A 597 4.41 -20.88 -3.91
CA ALA A 597 5.68 -20.37 -4.39
C ALA A 597 5.77 -18.86 -4.19
N MET A 598 4.75 -18.10 -4.62
CA MET A 598 4.67 -16.65 -4.42
C MET A 598 4.67 -16.27 -2.94
N GLY A 599 3.86 -16.96 -2.12
CA GLY A 599 3.80 -16.67 -0.69
C GLY A 599 5.15 -16.80 -0.01
N THR A 600 5.89 -17.87 -0.31
CA THR A 600 7.24 -18.08 0.23
C THR A 600 8.23 -17.02 -0.23
N GLN A 601 8.22 -16.64 -1.49
CA GLN A 601 9.06 -15.58 -2.04
C GLN A 601 8.75 -14.23 -1.41
N PHE A 602 7.46 -13.91 -1.24
CA PHE A 602 7.00 -12.69 -0.61
C PHE A 602 7.48 -12.59 0.85
N LEU A 603 7.38 -13.67 1.63
CA LEU A 603 7.90 -13.72 3.00
C LEU A 603 9.43 -13.49 3.04
N GLN A 604 10.19 -14.16 2.18
CA GLN A 604 11.66 -14.00 2.11
C GLN A 604 12.04 -12.57 1.73
N LYS A 605 11.41 -12.00 0.71
CA LYS A 605 11.60 -10.61 0.27
C LYS A 605 11.34 -9.63 1.41
N SER A 606 10.26 -9.85 2.15
CA SER A 606 9.86 -9.05 3.31
C SER A 606 10.90 -9.07 4.43
N LEU A 607 11.42 -10.24 4.77
CA LEU A 607 12.47 -10.38 5.79
C LEU A 607 13.78 -9.69 5.36
N VAL A 608 14.15 -9.82 4.08
CA VAL A 608 15.31 -9.12 3.53
C VAL A 608 15.12 -7.61 3.57
N ALA A 609 13.93 -7.10 3.27
CA ALA A 609 13.62 -5.68 3.35
C ALA A 609 13.80 -5.12 4.78
N VAL A 610 13.30 -5.84 5.80
CA VAL A 610 13.48 -5.47 7.22
C VAL A 610 14.96 -5.43 7.61
N VAL A 611 15.72 -6.47 7.27
CA VAL A 611 17.17 -6.54 7.57
C VAL A 611 17.92 -5.43 6.84
N PHE A 612 17.62 -5.20 5.58
CA PHE A 612 18.25 -4.15 4.78
C PHE A 612 17.96 -2.75 5.34
N ALA A 613 16.72 -2.48 5.74
CA ALA A 613 16.37 -1.23 6.42
C ALA A 613 17.17 -1.03 7.72
N LEU A 614 17.29 -2.08 8.55
CA LEU A 614 18.11 -2.04 9.78
C LEU A 614 19.59 -1.72 9.49
N VAL A 615 20.16 -2.31 8.44
CA VAL A 615 21.54 -2.06 8.03
C VAL A 615 21.72 -0.61 7.56
N LEU A 616 20.82 -0.10 6.74
CA LEU A 616 20.86 1.30 6.28
C LEU A 616 20.72 2.29 7.44
N ILE A 617 19.82 2.04 8.37
CA ILE A 617 19.63 2.85 9.58
C ILE A 617 20.90 2.83 10.44
N LEU A 618 21.48 1.65 10.68
CA LEU A 618 22.73 1.52 11.43
C LEU A 618 23.87 2.29 10.75
N ALA A 619 24.03 2.17 9.45
CA ALA A 619 25.04 2.89 8.66
C ALA A 619 24.84 4.42 8.77
N TYR A 620 23.59 4.88 8.64
CA TYR A 620 23.24 6.29 8.79
C TYR A 620 23.61 6.82 10.19
N ILE A 621 23.24 6.13 11.28
CA ILE A 621 23.54 6.55 12.64
C ILE A 621 25.06 6.52 12.90
N ALA A 622 25.75 5.46 12.46
CA ALA A 622 27.19 5.34 12.61
C ALA A 622 27.94 6.51 11.96
N TYR A 623 27.52 6.90 10.75
CA TYR A 623 28.07 8.06 10.05
C TYR A 623 27.70 9.38 10.69
N ARG A 624 26.42 9.58 11.01
CA ARG A 624 25.89 10.86 11.48
C ARG A 624 26.39 11.25 12.87
N PHE A 625 26.57 10.27 13.76
CA PHE A 625 26.99 10.45 15.14
C PHE A 625 28.43 9.99 15.43
N LYS A 626 29.28 9.91 14.40
CA LYS A 626 30.67 9.43 14.53
C LYS A 626 31.47 10.13 15.65
N ASN A 627 31.21 11.42 15.91
CA ASN A 627 31.93 12.22 16.89
C ASN A 627 31.59 11.87 18.37
N ILE A 628 30.50 11.17 18.62
CA ILE A 628 30.08 10.75 19.97
C ILE A 628 30.09 9.23 20.16
N GLY A 629 30.67 8.49 19.20
CA GLY A 629 30.70 7.03 19.22
C GLY A 629 29.56 6.40 18.43
N GLY A 630 29.28 6.92 17.21
CA GLY A 630 28.12 6.61 16.39
C GLY A 630 27.88 5.13 16.14
N LEU A 631 28.93 4.30 15.90
CA LEU A 631 28.76 2.88 15.69
C LEU A 631 28.20 2.17 16.95
N THR A 632 28.76 2.47 18.13
CA THR A 632 28.30 1.87 19.38
C THR A 632 26.90 2.38 19.77
N GLY A 633 26.62 3.67 19.57
CA GLY A 633 25.28 4.23 19.71
C GLY A 633 24.29 3.61 18.73
N GLY A 634 24.69 3.44 17.48
CA GLY A 634 23.86 2.78 16.45
C GLY A 634 23.53 1.33 16.77
N MET A 635 24.50 0.55 17.26
CA MET A 635 24.24 -0.83 17.71
C MET A 635 23.23 -0.89 18.89
N MET A 636 23.32 0.06 19.84
CA MET A 636 22.36 0.12 20.95
C MET A 636 20.99 0.62 20.51
N ALA A 637 20.92 1.47 19.49
CA ALA A 637 19.68 1.88 18.85
C ALA A 637 19.01 0.70 18.11
N VAL A 638 19.79 -0.11 17.37
CA VAL A 638 19.27 -1.33 16.73
C VAL A 638 18.76 -2.33 17.77
N LEU A 639 19.45 -2.49 18.90
CA LEU A 639 18.96 -3.33 20.01
C LEU A 639 17.60 -2.85 20.54
N ALA A 640 17.41 -1.54 20.66
CA ALA A 640 16.12 -0.94 21.04
C ALA A 640 15.04 -1.18 19.98
N LEU A 641 15.39 -1.04 18.69
CA LEU A 641 14.48 -1.35 17.59
C LEU A 641 14.05 -2.81 17.56
N LEU A 642 14.94 -3.75 17.83
CA LEU A 642 14.58 -5.17 17.92
C LEU A 642 13.57 -5.43 19.04
N ASN A 643 13.65 -4.70 20.16
CA ASN A 643 12.63 -4.77 21.21
C ASN A 643 11.27 -4.26 20.68
N ASP A 644 11.25 -3.16 19.91
CA ASP A 644 10.02 -2.58 19.37
C ASP A 644 9.38 -3.50 18.32
N LEU A 645 10.19 -4.10 17.44
CA LEU A 645 9.73 -5.12 16.51
C LEU A 645 9.14 -6.34 17.23
N MET A 646 9.75 -6.79 18.32
CA MET A 646 9.21 -7.89 19.13
C MET A 646 7.88 -7.51 19.79
N VAL A 647 7.66 -6.26 20.18
CA VAL A 647 6.36 -5.80 20.69
C VAL A 647 5.30 -5.81 19.58
N VAL A 648 5.63 -5.35 18.37
CA VAL A 648 4.73 -5.46 17.20
C VAL A 648 4.37 -6.91 16.94
N PHE A 649 5.37 -7.80 16.83
CA PHE A 649 5.17 -9.23 16.66
C PHE A 649 4.31 -9.84 17.77
N GLY A 650 4.62 -9.54 19.02
CA GLY A 650 3.87 -10.02 20.19
C GLY A 650 2.42 -9.55 20.20
N THR A 651 2.14 -8.37 19.62
CA THR A 651 0.76 -7.87 19.50
C THR A 651 -0.04 -8.72 18.50
N PHE A 652 0.54 -9.08 17.34
CA PHE A 652 -0.09 -10.02 16.40
C PHE A 652 -0.38 -11.38 17.05
N VAL A 653 0.61 -11.93 17.76
CA VAL A 653 0.44 -13.21 18.47
C VAL A 653 -0.67 -13.15 19.52
N LEU A 654 -0.73 -12.06 20.32
CA LEU A 654 -1.76 -11.90 21.36
C LEU A 654 -3.16 -11.71 20.78
N LEU A 655 -3.28 -11.02 19.65
CA LEU A 655 -4.54 -10.83 18.93
C LEU A 655 -4.95 -12.10 18.16
N ARG A 656 -4.07 -13.10 18.07
CA ARG A 656 -4.21 -14.26 17.17
C ARG A 656 -4.46 -13.87 15.71
N ALA A 657 -3.96 -12.68 15.32
CA ALA A 657 -4.03 -12.21 13.95
C ALA A 657 -2.95 -12.92 13.12
N PRO A 658 -3.25 -13.33 11.89
CA PRO A 658 -2.24 -13.88 11.00
C PRO A 658 -1.20 -12.82 10.65
N LEU A 659 0.05 -13.26 10.45
CA LEU A 659 1.10 -12.41 9.92
C LEU A 659 0.89 -12.28 8.41
N ASP A 660 0.64 -11.08 7.94
CA ASP A 660 0.32 -10.69 6.55
C ASP A 660 1.21 -9.53 6.08
N GLY A 661 0.89 -8.96 4.93
CA GLY A 661 1.55 -7.75 4.42
C GLY A 661 1.46 -6.55 5.37
N ASN A 662 0.36 -6.42 6.13
CA ASN A 662 0.20 -5.35 7.13
C ASN A 662 1.23 -5.49 8.27
N PHE A 663 1.55 -6.72 8.70
CA PHE A 663 2.60 -6.98 9.67
C PHE A 663 3.96 -6.44 9.19
N ILE A 664 4.32 -6.68 7.93
CA ILE A 664 5.57 -6.21 7.33
C ILE A 664 5.59 -4.68 7.23
N ALA A 665 4.49 -4.09 6.77
CA ALA A 665 4.34 -2.64 6.70
C ALA A 665 4.46 -1.99 8.09
N ALA A 666 3.85 -2.56 9.13
CA ALA A 666 3.96 -2.10 10.50
C ALA A 666 5.39 -2.24 11.04
N MET A 667 6.06 -3.37 10.80
CA MET A 667 7.46 -3.59 11.21
C MET A 667 8.40 -2.56 10.58
N LEU A 668 8.33 -2.37 9.27
CA LEU A 668 9.17 -1.40 8.57
C LEU A 668 8.88 0.03 9.03
N THR A 669 7.61 0.38 9.23
CA THR A 669 7.21 1.71 9.71
C THR A 669 7.77 2.00 11.09
N ILE A 670 7.68 1.04 12.01
CA ILE A 670 8.19 1.20 13.37
C ILE A 670 9.71 1.39 13.39
N LEU A 671 10.46 0.77 12.47
CA LEU A 671 11.89 1.00 12.31
C LEU A 671 12.19 2.48 12.02
N GLY A 672 11.46 3.08 11.08
CA GLY A 672 11.65 4.49 10.72
C GLY A 672 11.21 5.45 11.82
N TYR A 673 10.10 5.14 12.49
CA TYR A 673 9.49 6.02 13.47
C TYR A 673 10.19 5.95 14.84
N SER A 674 10.42 4.77 15.40
CA SER A 674 11.05 4.61 16.72
C SER A 674 12.47 5.15 16.72
N ILE A 675 13.21 4.95 15.61
CA ILE A 675 14.57 5.48 15.51
C ILE A 675 14.61 7.01 15.44
N ASN A 676 13.57 7.68 14.94
CA ASN A 676 13.46 9.13 14.92
C ASN A 676 13.61 9.69 16.36
N ASP A 677 12.89 9.12 17.33
CA ASP A 677 12.98 9.53 18.74
C ASP A 677 14.39 9.30 19.29
N THR A 678 15.01 8.16 19.00
CA THR A 678 16.39 7.86 19.41
C THR A 678 17.39 8.85 18.83
N VAL A 679 17.28 9.18 17.54
CA VAL A 679 18.13 10.15 16.83
C VAL A 679 18.06 11.53 17.47
N VAL A 680 16.87 11.93 17.91
CA VAL A 680 16.68 13.23 18.60
C VAL A 680 17.37 13.26 19.95
N VAL A 681 17.29 12.17 20.72
CA VAL A 681 18.03 12.07 21.99
C VAL A 681 19.55 12.10 21.73
N TYR A 682 20.01 11.41 20.70
CA TYR A 682 21.43 11.39 20.31
C TYR A 682 21.93 12.76 19.82
N ASP A 683 21.09 13.49 19.08
CA ASP A 683 21.41 14.87 18.70
C ASP A 683 21.55 15.78 19.92
N ARG A 684 20.69 15.59 20.93
CA ARG A 684 20.79 16.33 22.19
C ARG A 684 22.05 15.96 22.99
N ILE A 685 22.45 14.70 23.02
CA ILE A 685 23.72 14.25 23.61
C ILE A 685 24.89 14.91 22.88
N ARG A 686 24.86 14.99 21.55
CA ARG A 686 25.89 15.65 20.75
C ARG A 686 25.98 17.14 21.04
N GLU A 687 24.83 17.83 21.13
CA GLU A 687 24.76 19.26 21.48
C GLU A 687 25.32 19.52 22.88
N ASN A 688 24.86 18.76 23.88
CA ASN A 688 25.27 18.92 25.28
C ASN A 688 26.77 18.58 25.47
N ARG A 689 27.33 17.64 24.71
CA ARG A 689 28.77 17.35 24.74
C ARG A 689 29.61 18.55 24.32
N GLY A 690 29.10 19.36 23.37
CA GLY A 690 29.71 20.63 22.97
C GLY A 690 29.60 21.71 24.07
N LEU A 691 28.49 21.74 24.82
CA LEU A 691 28.21 22.75 25.83
C LEU A 691 28.87 22.46 27.18
N LEU A 692 28.79 21.23 27.67
CA LEU A 692 29.32 20.81 28.98
C LEU A 692 30.81 20.48 28.96
N GLY A 693 31.39 20.31 27.76
CA GLY A 693 32.80 20.03 27.57
C GLY A 693 33.22 18.64 28.04
N LYS A 694 34.56 18.43 28.21
CA LYS A 694 35.14 17.13 28.57
C LYS A 694 35.05 16.82 30.08
N LYS A 695 34.54 17.74 30.91
CA LYS A 695 34.51 17.59 32.37
C LYS A 695 33.33 16.74 32.88
N ALA A 696 32.20 16.72 32.15
CA ALA A 696 31.05 15.91 32.51
C ALA A 696 31.29 14.42 32.20
N SER A 697 30.89 13.52 33.08
CA SER A 697 30.89 12.08 32.82
C SER A 697 29.91 11.75 31.70
N PHE A 698 30.15 10.64 31.00
CA PHE A 698 29.24 10.22 29.92
C PHE A 698 27.84 9.89 30.46
N GLU A 699 27.76 9.33 31.68
CA GLU A 699 26.51 9.06 32.39
C GLU A 699 25.71 10.34 32.66
N GLU A 700 26.35 11.37 33.26
CA GLU A 700 25.70 12.67 33.53
C GLU A 700 25.21 13.35 32.24
N LEU A 701 26.05 13.32 31.20
CA LEU A 701 25.73 13.87 29.87
C LEU A 701 24.47 13.23 29.26
N VAL A 702 24.42 11.90 29.29
CA VAL A 702 23.27 11.14 28.76
C VAL A 702 22.03 11.40 29.60
N ASN A 703 22.12 11.30 30.93
CA ASN A 703 20.98 11.51 31.82
C ASN A 703 20.38 12.92 31.68
N HIS A 704 21.23 13.95 31.57
CA HIS A 704 20.79 15.33 31.34
C HIS A 704 20.09 15.48 29.98
N SER A 705 20.64 14.87 28.92
CA SER A 705 20.11 14.95 27.56
C SER A 705 18.74 14.25 27.42
N VAL A 706 18.59 13.06 28.07
CA VAL A 706 17.32 12.34 28.10
C VAL A 706 16.22 13.16 28.78
N ASN A 707 16.50 13.74 29.95
CA ASN A 707 15.54 14.58 30.68
C ASN A 707 15.09 15.81 29.86
N GLN A 708 16.00 16.39 29.07
CA GLN A 708 15.65 17.50 28.17
C GLN A 708 14.79 17.07 26.97
N SER A 709 15.00 15.87 26.46
CA SER A 709 14.29 15.35 25.28
C SER A 709 12.95 14.70 25.63
N ALA A 710 12.81 14.10 26.82
CA ALA A 710 11.68 13.25 27.22
C ALA A 710 10.31 13.90 27.00
N ARG A 711 10.13 15.18 27.40
CA ARG A 711 8.84 15.87 27.22
C ARG A 711 8.43 15.96 25.76
N ARG A 712 9.37 16.26 24.89
CA ARG A 712 9.12 16.38 23.46
C ARG A 712 8.76 15.02 22.88
N THR A 713 9.59 13.99 23.12
CA THR A 713 9.35 12.62 22.66
C THR A 713 7.96 12.12 23.08
N ILE A 714 7.55 12.37 24.33
CA ILE A 714 6.20 12.00 24.80
C ILE A 714 5.11 12.75 24.03
N ILE A 715 5.25 14.06 23.78
CA ILE A 715 4.22 14.85 23.08
C ILE A 715 4.09 14.39 21.62
N THR A 716 5.19 14.19 20.92
CA THR A 716 5.17 13.74 19.51
C THR A 716 4.56 12.34 19.39
N THR A 717 4.89 11.44 20.30
CA THR A 717 4.26 10.12 20.31
C THR A 717 2.78 10.18 20.66
N VAL A 718 2.37 11.03 21.61
CA VAL A 718 0.95 11.21 21.93
C VAL A 718 0.14 11.69 20.71
N THR A 719 0.67 12.59 19.88
CA THR A 719 -0.03 13.03 18.66
C THR A 719 -0.22 11.87 17.67
N THR A 720 0.78 11.04 17.49
CA THR A 720 0.72 9.91 16.55
C THR A 720 -0.12 8.75 17.11
N VAL A 721 0.03 8.42 18.38
CA VAL A 721 -0.80 7.41 19.07
C VAL A 721 -2.27 7.83 19.09
N MET A 722 -2.56 9.13 19.20
CA MET A 722 -3.93 9.65 19.13
C MET A 722 -4.51 9.46 17.72
N ALA A 723 -3.75 9.72 16.66
CA ALA A 723 -4.19 9.47 15.29
C ALA A 723 -4.45 7.97 15.05
N LEU A 724 -3.51 7.10 15.44
CA LEU A 724 -3.67 5.64 15.34
C LEU A 724 -4.81 5.12 16.24
N GLY A 725 -4.97 5.68 17.43
CA GLY A 725 -6.06 5.31 18.34
C GLY A 725 -7.45 5.61 17.75
N VAL A 726 -7.60 6.77 17.10
CA VAL A 726 -8.83 7.10 16.36
C VAL A 726 -9.04 6.10 15.23
N MET A 727 -7.99 5.78 14.46
CA MET A 727 -8.05 4.80 13.40
C MET A 727 -8.45 3.41 13.91
N CYS A 728 -7.87 2.96 15.04
CA CYS A 728 -8.24 1.69 15.69
C CYS A 728 -9.72 1.67 16.13
N ILE A 729 -10.20 2.77 16.73
CA ILE A 729 -11.59 2.85 17.20
C ILE A 729 -12.55 2.82 16.00
N VAL A 730 -12.30 3.64 15.00
CA VAL A 730 -13.17 3.72 13.81
C VAL A 730 -13.13 2.40 13.04
N SER A 731 -11.94 1.82 12.79
CA SER A 731 -11.85 0.54 12.08
C SER A 731 -12.57 -0.58 12.81
N LYS A 732 -12.51 -0.62 14.15
CA LYS A 732 -13.25 -1.62 14.91
C LYS A 732 -14.77 -1.39 14.88
N LEU A 733 -15.22 -0.14 14.89
CA LEU A 733 -16.66 0.20 14.77
C LEU A 733 -17.24 -0.16 13.40
N TYR A 734 -16.44 -0.06 12.34
CA TYR A 734 -16.85 -0.34 10.96
C TYR A 734 -16.43 -1.74 10.47
N GLY A 735 -15.91 -2.62 11.33
CA GLY A 735 -15.54 -3.99 10.96
C GLY A 735 -14.33 -4.10 10.01
N LEU A 736 -13.47 -3.06 9.95
CA LEU A 736 -12.30 -3.04 9.09
C LEU A 736 -11.11 -3.71 9.78
N ASP A 737 -11.16 -5.04 9.86
CA ASP A 737 -10.16 -5.81 10.61
C ASP A 737 -8.75 -5.67 10.01
N SER A 738 -8.61 -5.56 8.69
CA SER A 738 -7.31 -5.32 8.03
C SER A 738 -6.64 -4.03 8.49
N ILE A 739 -7.41 -2.95 8.65
CA ILE A 739 -6.88 -1.67 9.17
C ILE A 739 -6.60 -1.75 10.66
N PHE A 740 -7.44 -2.44 11.42
CA PHE A 740 -7.22 -2.63 12.86
C PHE A 740 -5.95 -3.45 13.13
N THR A 741 -5.74 -4.55 12.40
CA THR A 741 -4.54 -5.40 12.52
C THR A 741 -3.26 -4.69 12.07
N PHE A 742 -3.35 -3.66 11.23
CA PHE A 742 -2.23 -2.76 10.92
C PHE A 742 -2.00 -1.70 12.01
N ALA A 743 -3.07 -0.97 12.36
CA ALA A 743 -2.96 0.24 13.19
C ALA A 743 -2.65 -0.05 14.66
N PHE A 744 -3.26 -1.10 15.23
CA PHE A 744 -3.11 -1.41 16.64
C PHE A 744 -1.71 -1.91 17.01
N PRO A 745 -1.10 -2.88 16.29
CA PRO A 745 0.29 -3.26 16.51
C PRO A 745 1.28 -2.12 16.29
N LEU A 746 1.04 -1.28 15.27
CA LEU A 746 1.85 -0.10 15.02
C LEU A 746 1.78 0.89 16.20
N MET A 747 0.59 1.13 16.76
CA MET A 747 0.39 1.95 17.96
C MET A 747 1.15 1.39 19.15
N MET A 748 1.10 0.08 19.39
CA MET A 748 1.83 -0.59 20.48
C MET A 748 3.35 -0.50 20.28
N GLY A 749 3.82 -0.67 19.05
CA GLY A 749 5.22 -0.48 18.67
C GLY A 749 5.71 0.95 18.93
N MET A 750 4.89 1.97 18.62
CA MET A 750 5.22 3.37 18.91
C MET A 750 5.29 3.68 20.41
N LEU A 751 4.38 3.13 21.19
CA LEU A 751 4.44 3.25 22.67
C LEU A 751 5.71 2.58 23.22
N SER A 752 6.07 1.41 22.67
CA SER A 752 7.36 0.76 22.99
C SER A 752 8.54 1.65 22.61
N GLY A 753 8.50 2.28 21.41
CA GLY A 753 9.58 3.14 20.89
C GLY A 753 9.95 4.31 21.80
N VAL A 754 8.96 4.94 22.46
CA VAL A 754 9.24 5.97 23.49
C VAL A 754 10.03 5.38 24.64
N TYR A 755 9.57 4.24 25.13
CA TYR A 755 10.23 3.56 26.27
C TYR A 755 11.65 3.14 25.85
N THR A 756 11.82 2.51 24.73
CA THR A 756 13.12 1.99 24.28
C THR A 756 14.11 3.11 23.95
N SER A 757 13.67 4.20 23.32
CA SER A 757 14.50 5.36 22.99
C SER A 757 15.01 6.09 24.23
N LEU A 758 14.14 6.30 25.23
CA LEU A 758 14.50 7.04 26.46
C LEU A 758 15.22 6.16 27.48
N CYS A 759 14.80 4.89 27.64
CA CYS A 759 15.21 4.03 28.73
C CYS A 759 16.19 2.93 28.34
N VAL A 760 16.03 2.30 27.16
CA VAL A 760 16.83 1.13 26.77
C VAL A 760 18.06 1.53 25.98
N SER A 761 17.89 2.22 24.84
CA SER A 761 18.97 2.60 23.93
C SER A 761 20.08 3.38 24.63
N THR A 762 19.70 4.45 25.32
CA THR A 762 20.63 5.34 26.04
C THR A 762 21.31 4.64 27.24
N SER A 763 20.56 3.87 28.02
CA SER A 763 21.06 3.13 29.16
C SER A 763 22.03 2.00 28.78
N ALA A 764 21.72 1.27 27.70
CA ALA A 764 22.57 0.24 27.11
C ALA A 764 23.90 0.84 26.60
N TRP A 765 23.80 2.02 25.95
CA TRP A 765 24.98 2.72 25.45
C TRP A 765 25.94 3.13 26.57
N VAL A 766 25.42 3.69 27.66
CA VAL A 766 26.26 4.01 28.85
C VAL A 766 26.90 2.74 29.43
N ALA A 767 26.11 1.68 29.64
CA ALA A 767 26.63 0.42 30.20
C ALA A 767 27.75 -0.20 29.31
N TRP A 768 27.59 -0.12 27.98
CA TRP A 768 28.63 -0.57 27.06
C TRP A 768 29.89 0.29 27.12
N SER A 769 29.73 1.62 27.16
CA SER A 769 30.84 2.56 27.24
C SER A 769 31.67 2.38 28.52
N GLU A 770 31.02 2.16 29.66
CA GLU A 770 31.70 1.87 30.95
C GLU A 770 32.48 0.56 30.90
N ARG A 771 31.88 -0.52 30.36
CA ARG A 771 32.59 -1.81 30.20
C ARG A 771 33.81 -1.69 29.28
N LYS A 772 33.72 -0.90 28.24
CA LYS A 772 34.84 -0.66 27.31
C LYS A 772 35.96 0.12 27.99
N ASN A 773 35.64 1.11 28.81
CA ASN A 773 36.64 1.89 29.56
C ASN A 773 37.28 1.06 30.66
N ALA A 774 36.49 0.24 31.39
CA ALA A 774 37.04 -0.69 32.40
C ALA A 774 37.98 -1.77 31.85
N LYS A 775 37.86 -2.14 30.58
CA LYS A 775 38.78 -3.06 29.88
C LYS A 775 40.05 -2.39 29.36
N LYS A 776 40.08 -1.06 29.28
CA LYS A 776 41.25 -0.29 28.81
C LYS A 776 42.15 0.17 29.95
N ASN A 777 41.61 0.27 31.18
CA ASN A 777 42.33 0.50 32.42
C ASN A 777 42.64 -0.87 33.07
#